data_99aa1b5622d313272c1b48e0f20e1922
#
_entry.id   99aa1b5622d313272c1b48e0f20e1922
#
_cell.length_a   1.000
_cell.length_b   1.000
_cell.length_c   1.000
_cell.angle_alpha   90.00
_cell.angle_beta   90.00
_cell.angle_gamma   90.00
#
_symmetry.space_group_name_H-M   'P 1'
#
loop_
_entity.id
_entity.type
_entity.pdbx_description
1 polymer ?
#
loop_
_entity_poly.entity_id
_entity_poly.type
_entity_poly.pdbx_seq_one_letter_code
_entity_poly.pdbx_strand_id
1 'polypeptide(L)'
;MVLDADAHLNDEVFLSPALQNKPASSWGVKVKERLKIVTPYLGKFRPTVGQCCHQCTPDSLGKTLGQKTASLGFQNVLAVDETQIRYRGWLVRRVCCVLFVSGCSVSPSPAGDRLDRVRQSIRVQEALCEEHAAPPGPGHQGESSRLPPYLSSLINTCISPGFLRFGCWLCLKTLGSVFSSIQVNLNHVAALHRASQQGSPLVYVFMRQSSLDFVLIPLLLFTQNLRVPYTFCPQQMNCSWLRSILQKVGVVFLPPNVPTEDDAELDDLYSPTMTALLRELLCEGQALSVSVCRETGRGGQWLARIRQIIKEGEVPDVSLVPVGISYDSIPNTGIPVGLGSLFRRLLAALWSQPSSSLRVHFAQPFSLKETCATGRCRVDGWRPLQELLLPAVLYGRTEEVVGQRKMSWILPSHYTPELVQSERDLSTALTLHLIYSTTSCMAVMSTSLVATLMLHRHRKGVHASALCRDVAWLTEELLFRNKDVGFGGSLPEVVCYALALLGPHLTIISTASRKDIFVIPRPSMDAITSLSIPTQIVTHSFIAEAVGACAVSAMLSEVACSGVSHRVRSGGPRGEEVRGDMEFDVALCETQLTQRSLQLYHLLPPGFIPPCQSSQSFALEAVDSLVRCGLLVMEEITRDTPVCDSWKRHVGQSWRTMDDLYNSDSDCEEPEARSYKLSQPSQCPEMLFFLCSMLAGHLRALCWATEGVQYLTTPMPVAQCEAVIHLHLCSRANQDKQYESCTEEAARIAVRTLTDLGVLVEEPLGNGTNLAVSPLFLLPDNTQKLQRFITQYIYS
;
A
#
# COMPACT_ATOMS: atom_id res chain seq x y z
N MET A 1 16.29 -5.73 24.42
CA MET A 1 17.72 -5.69 24.15
C MET A 1 17.91 -4.33 23.49
N VAL A 2 18.21 -3.35 24.30
CA VAL A 2 18.57 -2.01 23.87
C VAL A 2 19.82 -2.21 23.02
N LEU A 3 19.79 -1.74 21.78
CA LEU A 3 21.02 -1.62 21.00
C LEU A 3 21.89 -0.60 21.74
N ASP A 4 22.96 -1.03 22.36
CA ASP A 4 24.05 -0.15 22.72
C ASP A 4 24.62 0.43 21.42
N ALA A 5 23.92 1.43 20.86
CA ALA A 5 24.32 2.10 19.63
C ALA A 5 25.59 2.94 19.83
N ASP A 6 25.94 3.24 21.07
CA ASP A 6 27.03 4.16 21.41
C ASP A 6 28.40 3.50 21.58
N ALA A 7 28.46 2.16 21.67
CA ALA A 7 29.72 1.54 22.10
C ALA A 7 30.66 1.12 20.96
N HIS A 8 30.25 1.01 19.71
CA HIS A 8 31.07 0.46 18.62
C HIS A 8 30.86 1.05 17.22
N LEU A 9 30.48 2.33 17.10
CA LEU A 9 30.70 3.05 15.87
C LEU A 9 32.19 3.42 15.79
N ASN A 10 33.04 2.40 15.76
CA ASN A 10 34.41 2.64 15.39
C ASN A 10 34.45 3.13 13.95
N ASP A 11 34.91 4.34 13.73
CA ASP A 11 35.12 4.99 12.43
C ASP A 11 35.78 4.08 11.39
N GLU A 12 36.45 3.02 11.80
CA GLU A 12 37.16 2.09 10.93
C GLU A 12 36.29 1.19 10.05
N VAL A 13 35.01 0.93 10.41
CA VAL A 13 34.17 -0.01 9.66
C VAL A 13 33.67 0.58 8.33
N PHE A 14 33.46 1.90 8.30
CA PHE A 14 33.19 2.61 7.06
C PHE A 14 34.41 2.94 6.22
N LEU A 15 35.58 2.78 6.79
CA LEU A 15 36.83 3.41 6.37
C LEU A 15 37.88 2.43 5.87
N SER A 16 37.48 1.19 5.59
CA SER A 16 38.40 0.25 4.95
C SER A 16 38.94 0.86 3.65
N PRO A 17 40.24 1.04 3.50
CA PRO A 17 40.86 1.59 2.27
C PRO A 17 40.46 0.83 1.00
N ALA A 18 39.97 -0.40 1.14
CA ALA A 18 39.46 -1.22 0.05
C ALA A 18 38.17 -0.66 -0.61
N LEU A 19 37.43 0.21 0.08
CA LEU A 19 36.23 0.85 -0.45
C LEU A 19 36.54 2.04 -1.37
N GLN A 20 37.70 2.66 -1.22
CA GLN A 20 38.06 3.87 -1.96
C GLN A 20 38.53 3.60 -3.41
N ASN A 21 38.99 2.40 -3.74
CA ASN A 21 39.68 2.10 -4.99
C ASN A 21 39.05 0.98 -5.84
N LYS A 22 37.84 0.48 -5.46
CA LYS A 22 37.17 -0.60 -6.23
C LYS A 22 35.89 -0.14 -6.86
N PRO A 23 35.55 -0.57 -8.07
CA PRO A 23 34.28 -0.25 -8.70
C PRO A 23 33.11 -0.71 -7.82
N ALA A 24 32.03 0.09 -7.80
CA ALA A 24 30.85 -0.12 -6.95
C ALA A 24 30.27 -1.56 -7.00
N SER A 25 30.48 -2.28 -8.11
CA SER A 25 30.04 -3.67 -8.29
C SER A 25 30.74 -4.68 -7.36
N SER A 26 32.05 -4.49 -7.09
CA SER A 26 32.79 -5.43 -6.23
C SER A 26 32.48 -5.24 -4.75
N TRP A 27 32.10 -4.04 -4.38
CA TRP A 27 31.72 -3.66 -3.04
C TRP A 27 30.33 -4.22 -2.67
N GLY A 28 29.34 -4.06 -3.56
CA GLY A 28 28.01 -4.63 -3.40
C GLY A 28 28.01 -6.15 -3.24
N VAL A 29 28.95 -6.87 -3.87
CA VAL A 29 29.08 -8.32 -3.75
C VAL A 29 29.50 -8.75 -2.34
N LYS A 30 30.49 -8.06 -1.72
CA LYS A 30 30.95 -8.39 -0.37
C LYS A 30 29.91 -8.17 0.71
N VAL A 31 29.21 -7.04 0.63
CA VAL A 31 28.10 -6.72 1.56
C VAL A 31 26.99 -7.76 1.44
N LYS A 32 26.68 -8.18 0.23
CA LYS A 32 25.66 -9.17 -0.08
C LYS A 32 25.98 -10.57 0.47
N GLU A 33 27.23 -11.02 0.36
CA GLU A 33 27.63 -12.32 0.94
C GLU A 33 27.44 -12.35 2.45
N ARG A 34 27.69 -11.23 3.14
CA ARG A 34 27.44 -11.10 4.57
C ARG A 34 25.94 -11.06 4.90
N LEU A 35 25.13 -10.31 4.13
CA LEU A 35 23.69 -10.24 4.35
C LEU A 35 22.94 -11.56 4.11
N LYS A 36 23.49 -12.48 3.35
CA LYS A 36 22.94 -13.84 3.19
C LYS A 36 22.89 -14.64 4.48
N ILE A 37 23.79 -14.34 5.40
CA ILE A 37 23.98 -15.10 6.66
C ILE A 37 23.24 -14.41 7.81
N VAL A 38 22.75 -13.18 7.58
CA VAL A 38 22.15 -12.38 8.63
C VAL A 38 20.76 -12.90 8.95
N THR A 39 20.56 -13.28 10.21
CA THR A 39 19.22 -13.56 10.73
C THR A 39 18.41 -12.27 10.79
N PRO A 40 17.12 -12.29 10.43
CA PRO A 40 16.29 -11.10 10.49
C PRO A 40 16.34 -10.46 11.87
N TYR A 41 16.55 -9.14 11.88
CA TYR A 41 16.46 -8.35 13.09
C TYR A 41 14.98 -8.14 13.42
N LEU A 42 14.45 -8.94 14.31
CA LEU A 42 13.04 -8.91 14.63
C LEU A 42 12.82 -8.68 16.11
N GLY A 43 11.94 -7.73 16.38
CA GLY A 43 11.28 -7.64 17.64
C GLY A 43 10.51 -8.93 17.95
N LYS A 44 10.28 -9.18 19.22
CA LYS A 44 9.55 -10.36 19.74
C LYS A 44 8.07 -10.38 19.30
N PHE A 45 7.58 -9.29 18.72
CA PHE A 45 6.17 -9.13 18.36
C PHE A 45 6.02 -9.06 16.85
N ARG A 46 4.98 -9.71 16.38
CA ARG A 46 4.47 -9.58 15.05
C ARG A 46 3.27 -8.69 15.03
N PRO A 47 3.18 -7.77 14.07
CA PRO A 47 1.89 -7.16 13.79
C PRO A 47 0.93 -8.29 13.42
N THR A 48 -0.21 -8.30 14.06
CA THR A 48 -1.32 -9.17 13.73
C THR A 48 -1.93 -8.64 12.46
N VAL A 49 -1.63 -9.33 11.40
CA VAL A 49 -1.98 -8.91 10.06
C VAL A 49 -3.35 -9.48 9.73
N GLY A 50 -4.15 -8.75 9.00
CA GLY A 50 -5.54 -9.04 8.71
C GLY A 50 -6.52 -8.20 9.53
N GLN A 51 -6.02 -7.32 10.41
CA GLN A 51 -6.81 -6.36 11.16
C GLN A 51 -6.51 -4.95 10.69
N CYS A 52 -7.52 -4.21 10.31
CA CYS A 52 -7.38 -2.76 10.16
C CYS A 52 -7.61 -2.01 11.48
N CYS A 53 -8.38 -2.60 12.41
CA CYS A 53 -8.66 -2.06 13.74
C CYS A 53 -9.21 -3.16 14.65
N HIS A 54 -9.29 -2.89 15.96
CA HIS A 54 -9.89 -3.82 16.92
C HIS A 54 -11.38 -4.07 16.67
N GLN A 55 -12.07 -3.13 16.08
CA GLN A 55 -13.52 -3.21 15.87
C GLN A 55 -13.92 -4.19 14.77
N CYS A 56 -13.15 -4.30 13.69
CA CYS A 56 -13.44 -5.19 12.56
C CYS A 56 -12.86 -6.60 12.72
N THR A 57 -12.06 -6.83 13.77
CA THR A 57 -11.43 -8.12 13.99
C THR A 57 -12.49 -9.16 14.34
N PRO A 58 -12.60 -10.28 13.59
CA PRO A 58 -13.46 -11.39 13.97
C PRO A 58 -13.09 -11.98 15.33
N ASP A 59 -14.09 -12.46 16.08
CA ASP A 59 -13.86 -13.01 17.42
C ASP A 59 -12.99 -14.27 17.41
N SER A 60 -13.09 -15.09 16.35
CA SER A 60 -12.21 -16.23 16.12
C SER A 60 -10.73 -15.83 15.99
N LEU A 61 -10.49 -14.73 15.27
CA LEU A 61 -9.15 -14.18 15.09
C LEU A 61 -8.65 -13.54 16.39
N GLY A 62 -9.49 -12.86 17.14
CA GLY A 62 -9.19 -12.25 18.43
C GLY A 62 -8.62 -13.24 19.46
N LYS A 63 -9.15 -14.47 19.48
CA LYS A 63 -8.67 -15.53 20.37
C LYS A 63 -7.26 -16.01 20.06
N THR A 64 -6.87 -15.99 18.78
CA THR A 64 -5.55 -16.43 18.32
C THR A 64 -4.49 -15.34 18.44
N LEU A 65 -4.88 -14.06 18.42
CA LEU A 65 -4.00 -12.91 18.48
C LEU A 65 -3.28 -12.73 19.82
N GLY A 66 -3.90 -13.16 20.91
CA GLY A 66 -3.32 -13.10 22.27
C GLY A 66 -2.24 -14.13 22.53
N GLN A 67 -2.00 -15.09 21.62
CA GLN A 67 -0.96 -16.10 21.80
C GLN A 67 0.41 -15.53 21.45
N LYS A 68 1.30 -15.48 22.45
CA LYS A 68 2.71 -15.13 22.23
C LYS A 68 3.35 -16.16 21.31
N THR A 69 3.67 -15.78 20.08
CA THR A 69 4.41 -16.65 19.17
C THR A 69 5.88 -16.69 19.61
N ALA A 70 6.36 -17.89 19.91
CA ALA A 70 7.79 -18.13 20.12
C ALA A 70 8.54 -17.83 18.81
N SER A 71 9.80 -17.52 18.87
CA SER A 71 10.73 -17.08 17.84
C SER A 71 10.27 -17.21 16.37
N LEU A 72 10.43 -16.13 15.62
CA LEU A 72 10.03 -16.06 14.22
C LEU A 72 11.13 -16.66 13.33
N GLY A 73 10.98 -17.93 12.92
CA GLY A 73 11.91 -18.57 11.99
C GLY A 73 11.64 -18.13 10.55
N PHE A 74 12.61 -17.49 9.90
CA PHE A 74 12.56 -17.23 8.45
C PHE A 74 13.37 -18.27 7.70
N GLN A 75 12.78 -18.79 6.62
CA GLN A 75 13.43 -19.70 5.70
C GLN A 75 13.71 -19.00 4.37
N ASN A 76 14.94 -19.19 3.85
CA ASN A 76 15.24 -18.79 2.50
C ASN A 76 14.84 -19.92 1.54
N VAL A 77 13.82 -19.69 0.72
CA VAL A 77 13.27 -20.69 -0.22
C VAL A 77 14.27 -21.04 -1.35
N LEU A 78 15.17 -20.12 -1.69
CA LEU A 78 16.20 -20.37 -2.71
C LEU A 78 17.31 -21.28 -2.21
N ALA A 79 17.48 -21.38 -0.89
CA ALA A 79 18.54 -22.17 -0.26
C ALA A 79 18.09 -23.60 0.02
N VAL A 80 17.55 -24.29 -0.99
CA VAL A 80 17.15 -25.69 -0.89
C VAL A 80 18.31 -26.61 -0.45
N ASP A 81 19.54 -26.14 -0.71
CA ASP A 81 20.76 -26.91 -0.51
C ASP A 81 21.49 -26.62 0.81
N GLU A 82 21.15 -25.54 1.56
CA GLU A 82 21.98 -25.04 2.66
C GLU A 82 21.79 -25.80 3.98
N THR A 83 20.64 -26.40 4.23
CA THR A 83 20.31 -26.99 5.52
C THR A 83 20.93 -28.37 5.76
N GLN A 84 21.33 -29.08 4.71
CA GLN A 84 21.82 -30.45 4.87
C GLN A 84 23.14 -30.79 4.12
N ILE A 85 23.72 -29.88 3.31
CA ILE A 85 24.73 -30.31 2.33
C ILE A 85 25.94 -29.37 2.27
N ARG A 86 26.47 -28.97 3.42
CA ARG A 86 27.63 -28.06 3.48
C ARG A 86 28.89 -28.61 2.79
N TYR A 87 28.94 -29.92 2.53
CA TYR A 87 30.13 -30.63 2.03
C TYR A 87 29.88 -31.43 0.71
N ARG A 88 28.73 -31.32 0.07
CA ARG A 88 28.44 -32.09 -1.13
C ARG A 88 28.73 -31.31 -2.41
N GLY A 89 29.28 -32.02 -3.40
CA GLY A 89 29.74 -31.46 -4.66
C GLY A 89 28.62 -30.86 -5.55
N TRP A 90 29.03 -30.14 -6.57
CA TRP A 90 28.17 -29.43 -7.52
C TRP A 90 27.03 -30.27 -8.10
N LEU A 91 27.30 -31.51 -8.46
CA LEU A 91 26.31 -32.42 -9.06
C LEU A 91 25.20 -32.77 -8.06
N VAL A 92 25.56 -33.05 -6.80
CA VAL A 92 24.60 -33.42 -5.77
C VAL A 92 23.66 -32.25 -5.48
N ARG A 93 24.15 -31.01 -5.44
CA ARG A 93 23.30 -29.81 -5.24
C ARG A 93 22.25 -29.65 -6.35
N ARG A 94 22.58 -29.96 -7.60
CA ARG A 94 21.62 -29.91 -8.71
C ARG A 94 20.59 -31.03 -8.66
N VAL A 95 21.01 -32.23 -8.31
CA VAL A 95 20.10 -33.37 -8.13
C VAL A 95 19.18 -33.15 -6.94
N CYS A 96 19.66 -32.56 -5.84
CA CYS A 96 18.83 -32.23 -4.68
C CYS A 96 17.71 -31.24 -5.02
N CYS A 97 17.95 -30.24 -5.86
CA CYS A 97 16.88 -29.32 -6.29
C CYS A 97 15.78 -30.06 -7.08
N VAL A 98 16.17 -30.98 -7.99
CA VAL A 98 15.19 -31.78 -8.72
C VAL A 98 14.44 -32.74 -7.79
N LEU A 99 15.13 -33.39 -6.86
CA LEU A 99 14.51 -34.29 -5.88
C LEU A 99 13.56 -33.55 -4.95
N PHE A 100 13.94 -32.34 -4.50
CA PHE A 100 13.09 -31.49 -3.69
C PHE A 100 11.78 -31.17 -4.42
N VAL A 101 11.86 -30.65 -5.66
CA VAL A 101 10.68 -30.31 -6.45
C VAL A 101 9.83 -31.54 -6.78
N SER A 102 10.48 -32.69 -7.03
CA SER A 102 9.78 -33.97 -7.30
C SER A 102 9.05 -34.50 -6.06
N GLY A 103 9.57 -34.23 -4.87
CA GLY A 103 8.97 -34.60 -3.59
C GLY A 103 7.81 -33.73 -3.12
N CYS A 104 7.64 -32.53 -3.72
CA CYS A 104 6.52 -31.66 -3.39
C CYS A 104 5.18 -32.29 -3.83
N SER A 105 4.20 -32.24 -2.93
CA SER A 105 2.86 -32.75 -3.18
C SER A 105 2.08 -31.84 -4.13
N VAL A 106 1.36 -32.42 -5.06
CA VAL A 106 0.44 -31.71 -5.96
C VAL A 106 -0.95 -32.26 -5.75
N SER A 107 -1.88 -31.39 -5.33
CA SER A 107 -3.30 -31.77 -5.24
C SER A 107 -3.85 -31.94 -6.66
N PRO A 108 -4.48 -33.08 -6.96
CA PRO A 108 -5.07 -33.28 -8.27
C PRO A 108 -6.21 -32.28 -8.51
N SER A 109 -6.29 -31.76 -9.72
CA SER A 109 -7.39 -30.91 -10.14
C SER A 109 -8.43 -31.75 -10.89
N PRO A 110 -9.67 -31.87 -10.41
CA PRO A 110 -10.72 -32.59 -11.11
C PRO A 110 -11.30 -31.76 -12.27
N ALA A 111 -10.50 -31.53 -13.30
CA ALA A 111 -10.87 -30.62 -14.40
C ALA A 111 -11.77 -31.23 -15.48
N GLY A 112 -12.08 -32.55 -15.43
CA GLY A 112 -12.76 -33.25 -16.54
C GLY A 112 -14.09 -32.69 -16.99
N ASP A 113 -14.93 -32.27 -16.06
CA ASP A 113 -16.34 -31.87 -16.35
C ASP A 113 -16.62 -30.39 -16.04
N ARG A 114 -15.59 -29.59 -15.70
CA ARG A 114 -15.75 -28.19 -15.30
C ARG A 114 -16.38 -27.34 -16.41
N LEU A 115 -15.96 -27.56 -17.65
CA LEU A 115 -16.50 -26.82 -18.79
C LEU A 115 -17.99 -27.04 -18.93
N ASP A 116 -18.45 -28.29 -18.79
CA ASP A 116 -19.87 -28.61 -18.90
C ASP A 116 -20.68 -28.07 -17.72
N ARG A 117 -20.15 -28.12 -16.50
CA ARG A 117 -20.80 -27.52 -15.32
C ARG A 117 -20.93 -26.01 -15.43
N VAL A 118 -19.87 -25.29 -15.84
CA VAL A 118 -19.92 -23.86 -16.08
C VAL A 118 -20.92 -23.51 -17.18
N ARG A 119 -20.95 -24.28 -18.27
CA ARG A 119 -21.89 -24.07 -19.37
C ARG A 119 -23.35 -24.30 -18.96
N GLN A 120 -23.61 -25.25 -18.04
CA GLN A 120 -24.94 -25.57 -17.52
C GLN A 120 -25.38 -24.59 -16.43
N SER A 121 -24.52 -23.69 -15.97
CA SER A 121 -24.87 -22.65 -15.01
C SER A 121 -25.99 -21.75 -15.55
N ILE A 122 -27.01 -21.52 -14.74
CA ILE A 122 -28.19 -20.71 -15.10
C ILE A 122 -27.76 -19.33 -15.63
N ARG A 123 -26.84 -18.67 -14.94
CA ARG A 123 -26.33 -17.35 -15.34
C ARG A 123 -25.71 -17.31 -16.71
N VAL A 124 -24.91 -18.36 -17.04
CA VAL A 124 -24.26 -18.47 -18.35
C VAL A 124 -25.30 -18.75 -19.43
N GLN A 125 -26.31 -19.56 -19.12
CA GLN A 125 -27.40 -19.85 -20.06
C GLN A 125 -28.26 -18.61 -20.30
N GLU A 126 -28.60 -17.85 -19.27
CA GLU A 126 -29.34 -16.60 -19.38
C GLU A 126 -28.59 -15.59 -20.26
N ALA A 127 -27.30 -15.36 -20.01
CA ALA A 127 -26.46 -14.49 -20.81
C ALA A 127 -26.36 -14.95 -22.29
N LEU A 128 -26.25 -16.27 -22.53
CA LEU A 128 -26.27 -16.81 -23.90
C LEU A 128 -27.62 -16.62 -24.57
N CYS A 129 -28.73 -16.67 -23.85
CA CYS A 129 -30.05 -16.40 -24.38
C CYS A 129 -30.26 -14.92 -24.71
N GLU A 130 -29.74 -14.03 -23.87
CA GLU A 130 -29.82 -12.57 -24.10
C GLU A 130 -29.02 -12.14 -25.32
N GLU A 131 -27.80 -12.68 -25.51
CA GLU A 131 -26.99 -12.43 -26.71
C GLU A 131 -27.71 -12.89 -28.00
N HIS A 132 -28.49 -13.95 -27.93
CA HIS A 132 -29.26 -14.50 -29.06
C HIS A 132 -30.58 -13.76 -29.33
N ALA A 133 -31.10 -13.01 -28.36
CA ALA A 133 -32.29 -12.19 -28.54
C ALA A 133 -32.00 -10.88 -29.31
N ALA A 134 -30.74 -10.50 -29.42
CA ALA A 134 -30.31 -9.39 -30.28
C ALA A 134 -30.42 -9.77 -31.75
N PRO A 135 -30.91 -8.86 -32.66
CA PRO A 135 -31.14 -9.17 -34.07
C PRO A 135 -29.88 -9.69 -34.74
N PRO A 136 -29.93 -10.87 -35.42
CA PRO A 136 -28.75 -11.52 -35.96
C PRO A 136 -28.14 -10.68 -37.10
N GLY A 137 -26.87 -10.31 -36.91
CA GLY A 137 -26.04 -9.78 -37.97
C GLY A 137 -25.90 -10.84 -39.10
N PRO A 138 -25.76 -10.44 -40.37
CA PRO A 138 -25.74 -11.38 -41.49
C PRO A 138 -24.48 -12.23 -41.46
N GLY A 139 -24.55 -13.46 -40.98
CA GLY A 139 -23.43 -14.39 -41.07
C GLY A 139 -23.39 -15.59 -40.10
N HIS A 140 -24.21 -15.67 -39.08
CA HIS A 140 -24.15 -16.75 -38.10
C HIS A 140 -25.45 -17.60 -38.08
N GLN A 141 -25.53 -18.57 -39.00
CA GLN A 141 -26.51 -19.66 -38.90
C GLN A 141 -25.79 -20.92 -38.45
N GLY A 142 -26.14 -21.42 -37.25
CA GLY A 142 -25.93 -22.82 -36.93
C GLY A 142 -25.14 -23.25 -35.71
N GLU A 143 -24.67 -22.36 -34.83
CA GLU A 143 -23.92 -22.80 -33.61
C GLU A 143 -24.48 -22.20 -32.30
N SER A 144 -25.77 -22.25 -32.16
CA SER A 144 -26.57 -21.50 -31.17
C SER A 144 -26.44 -21.89 -29.68
N SER A 145 -25.42 -22.70 -29.30
CA SER A 145 -25.31 -23.19 -27.91
C SER A 145 -23.88 -23.35 -27.42
N ARG A 146 -22.87 -22.82 -28.11
CA ARG A 146 -21.46 -23.02 -27.72
C ARG A 146 -20.86 -21.72 -27.20
N LEU A 147 -20.25 -21.81 -25.99
CA LEU A 147 -19.42 -20.74 -25.46
C LEU A 147 -18.29 -20.37 -26.46
N PRO A 148 -17.98 -19.10 -26.62
CA PRO A 148 -16.87 -18.65 -27.45
C PRO A 148 -15.56 -19.40 -27.13
N PRO A 149 -14.72 -19.72 -28.15
CA PRO A 149 -13.51 -20.50 -27.93
C PRO A 149 -12.54 -19.88 -26.90
N TYR A 150 -12.52 -18.55 -26.76
CA TYR A 150 -11.69 -17.86 -25.83
C TYR A 150 -12.15 -18.10 -24.38
N LEU A 151 -13.46 -18.09 -24.08
CA LEU A 151 -13.99 -18.39 -22.75
C LEU A 151 -13.80 -19.89 -22.42
N SER A 152 -14.02 -20.79 -23.38
CA SER A 152 -13.75 -22.21 -23.21
C SER A 152 -12.28 -22.47 -22.86
N SER A 153 -11.34 -21.73 -23.45
CA SER A 153 -9.91 -21.80 -23.12
C SER A 153 -9.60 -21.33 -21.70
N LEU A 154 -10.33 -20.34 -21.18
CA LEU A 154 -10.16 -19.85 -19.80
C LEU A 154 -10.66 -20.88 -18.78
N ILE A 155 -11.82 -21.47 -19.03
CA ILE A 155 -12.41 -22.50 -18.16
C ILE A 155 -11.55 -23.75 -18.10
N ASN A 156 -10.91 -24.14 -19.20
CA ASN A 156 -10.02 -25.30 -19.30
C ASN A 156 -8.64 -25.12 -18.63
N THR A 157 -8.43 -24.00 -17.92
CA THR A 157 -7.24 -23.80 -17.09
C THR A 157 -7.17 -24.90 -16.02
N CYS A 158 -6.04 -25.59 -15.94
CA CYS A 158 -5.84 -26.70 -15.01
C CYS A 158 -4.43 -26.70 -14.43
N ILE A 159 -4.25 -27.41 -13.31
CA ILE A 159 -2.93 -27.55 -12.68
C ILE A 159 -2.40 -28.95 -13.03
N SER A 160 -1.45 -29.00 -13.97
CA SER A 160 -0.77 -30.22 -14.35
C SER A 160 0.48 -30.47 -13.49
N PRO A 161 0.61 -31.61 -12.81
CA PRO A 161 1.75 -31.90 -11.93
C PRO A 161 3.11 -31.80 -12.60
N GLY A 162 3.22 -32.26 -13.84
CA GLY A 162 4.48 -32.24 -14.59
C GLY A 162 4.92 -30.80 -14.94
N PHE A 163 4.01 -30.00 -15.48
CA PHE A 163 4.28 -28.60 -15.82
C PHE A 163 4.54 -27.76 -14.55
N LEU A 164 3.82 -28.01 -13.46
CA LEU A 164 4.04 -27.30 -12.19
C LEU A 164 5.44 -27.59 -11.62
N ARG A 165 5.87 -28.85 -11.58
CA ARG A 165 7.21 -29.24 -11.11
C ARG A 165 8.30 -28.66 -11.99
N PHE A 166 8.17 -28.77 -13.31
CA PHE A 166 9.13 -28.19 -14.24
C PHE A 166 9.17 -26.65 -14.09
N GLY A 167 8.03 -25.99 -14.03
CA GLY A 167 7.92 -24.54 -13.82
C GLY A 167 8.55 -24.10 -12.49
N CYS A 168 8.28 -24.82 -11.40
CA CYS A 168 8.88 -24.54 -10.10
C CYS A 168 10.42 -24.67 -10.15
N TRP A 169 10.96 -25.74 -10.73
CA TRP A 169 12.40 -25.91 -10.89
C TRP A 169 13.02 -24.76 -11.71
N LEU A 170 12.38 -24.38 -12.82
CA LEU A 170 12.81 -23.26 -13.65
C LEU A 170 12.77 -21.93 -12.90
N CYS A 171 11.68 -21.68 -12.17
CA CYS A 171 11.52 -20.47 -11.34
C CYS A 171 12.58 -20.40 -10.24
N LEU A 172 12.85 -21.47 -9.50
CA LEU A 172 13.90 -21.50 -8.48
C LEU A 172 15.28 -21.16 -9.07
N LYS A 173 15.57 -21.63 -10.30
CA LYS A 173 16.83 -21.30 -10.98
C LYS A 173 16.90 -19.86 -11.45
N THR A 174 15.83 -19.35 -12.06
CA THR A 174 15.79 -17.99 -12.59
C THR A 174 15.70 -16.95 -11.46
N LEU A 175 14.87 -17.18 -10.45
CA LEU A 175 14.77 -16.27 -9.31
C LEU A 175 16.06 -16.27 -8.47
N GLY A 176 16.75 -17.42 -8.35
CA GLY A 176 18.06 -17.49 -7.69
C GLY A 176 19.17 -16.71 -8.41
N SER A 177 19.00 -16.32 -9.68
CA SER A 177 19.91 -15.40 -10.36
C SER A 177 19.54 -13.92 -10.17
N VAL A 178 18.28 -13.62 -9.86
CA VAL A 178 17.79 -12.25 -9.63
C VAL A 178 17.87 -11.87 -8.16
N PHE A 179 17.40 -12.76 -7.28
CA PHE A 179 17.35 -12.53 -5.85
C PHE A 179 18.44 -13.28 -5.09
N SER A 180 19.02 -12.63 -4.10
CA SER A 180 19.96 -13.27 -3.17
C SER A 180 19.23 -14.16 -2.17
N SER A 181 18.03 -13.75 -1.75
CA SER A 181 17.19 -14.52 -0.83
C SER A 181 15.71 -14.23 -1.05
N ILE A 182 14.89 -15.27 -0.92
CA ILE A 182 13.43 -15.16 -0.81
C ILE A 182 13.05 -15.70 0.56
N GLN A 183 12.66 -14.80 1.46
CA GLN A 183 12.42 -15.14 2.86
C GLN A 183 10.92 -15.31 3.11
N VAL A 184 10.57 -16.44 3.72
CA VAL A 184 9.20 -16.74 4.17
C VAL A 184 9.24 -17.15 5.64
N ASN A 185 8.25 -16.75 6.39
CA ASN A 185 8.18 -17.10 7.79
C ASN A 185 7.46 -18.44 8.00
N LEU A 186 8.14 -19.38 8.63
CA LEU A 186 7.62 -20.73 8.88
C LEU A 186 6.39 -20.77 9.79
N ASN A 187 6.26 -19.83 10.73
CA ASN A 187 5.08 -19.76 11.59
C ASN A 187 3.83 -19.35 10.82
N HIS A 188 4.00 -18.48 9.79
CA HIS A 188 2.89 -18.14 8.88
C HIS A 188 2.47 -19.35 8.08
N VAL A 189 3.45 -20.07 7.52
CA VAL A 189 3.18 -21.30 6.76
C VAL A 189 2.46 -22.32 7.64
N ALA A 190 2.86 -22.49 8.90
CA ALA A 190 2.18 -23.37 9.85
C ALA A 190 0.72 -22.93 10.12
N ALA A 191 0.46 -21.62 10.15
CA ALA A 191 -0.91 -21.11 10.28
C ALA A 191 -1.75 -21.39 9.02
N LEU A 192 -1.15 -21.28 7.82
CA LEU A 192 -1.80 -21.63 6.57
C LEU A 192 -2.12 -23.13 6.47
N HIS A 193 -1.21 -24.01 6.90
CA HIS A 193 -1.48 -25.44 6.96
C HIS A 193 -2.66 -25.76 7.87
N ARG A 194 -2.76 -25.13 9.04
CA ARG A 194 -3.89 -25.29 9.95
C ARG A 194 -5.20 -24.81 9.31
N ALA A 195 -5.18 -23.63 8.66
CA ALA A 195 -6.36 -23.12 7.97
C ALA A 195 -6.79 -24.02 6.80
N SER A 196 -5.83 -24.54 6.03
CA SER A 196 -6.12 -25.49 4.95
C SER A 196 -6.77 -26.79 5.43
N GLN A 197 -6.46 -27.24 6.66
CA GLN A 197 -7.06 -28.41 7.28
C GLN A 197 -8.50 -28.16 7.78
N GLN A 198 -8.90 -26.91 7.97
CA GLN A 198 -10.27 -26.56 8.38
C GLN A 198 -11.32 -26.74 7.28
N GLY A 199 -10.89 -27.02 6.04
CA GLY A 199 -11.77 -27.35 4.92
C GLY A 199 -12.32 -26.15 4.14
N SER A 200 -12.11 -24.91 4.61
CA SER A 200 -12.49 -23.72 3.84
C SER A 200 -11.45 -23.40 2.76
N PRO A 201 -11.86 -23.08 1.53
CA PRO A 201 -10.95 -22.65 0.48
C PRO A 201 -10.16 -21.41 0.89
N LEU A 202 -8.87 -21.37 0.57
CA LEU A 202 -7.99 -20.23 0.85
C LEU A 202 -7.95 -19.29 -0.34
N VAL A 203 -8.19 -18.00 -0.12
CA VAL A 203 -8.06 -16.95 -1.12
C VAL A 203 -6.93 -16.00 -0.71
N TYR A 204 -5.85 -16.04 -1.48
CA TYR A 204 -4.69 -15.17 -1.27
C TYR A 204 -4.90 -13.86 -1.98
N VAL A 205 -4.83 -12.76 -1.22
CA VAL A 205 -5.01 -11.40 -1.75
C VAL A 205 -3.73 -10.61 -1.56
N PHE A 206 -3.22 -10.01 -2.61
CA PHE A 206 -1.97 -9.25 -2.58
C PHE A 206 -2.05 -7.97 -3.40
N MET A 207 -1.25 -6.97 -3.04
CA MET A 207 -1.05 -5.78 -3.87
C MET A 207 0.04 -6.05 -4.89
N ARG A 208 -0.27 -5.84 -6.17
CA ARG A 208 0.68 -6.02 -7.25
C ARG A 208 1.73 -4.90 -7.26
N GLN A 209 2.99 -5.28 -7.15
CA GLN A 209 4.14 -4.39 -7.34
C GLN A 209 4.94 -4.74 -8.59
N SER A 210 4.96 -6.04 -8.93
CA SER A 210 5.70 -6.57 -10.08
C SER A 210 4.90 -7.68 -10.75
N SER A 211 5.18 -7.94 -12.02
CA SER A 211 4.65 -9.13 -12.72
C SER A 211 5.15 -10.44 -12.12
N LEU A 212 6.24 -10.41 -11.35
CA LEU A 212 6.76 -11.60 -10.65
C LEU A 212 5.85 -12.06 -9.50
N ASP A 213 5.02 -11.16 -8.94
CA ASP A 213 4.15 -11.47 -7.81
C ASP A 213 3.19 -12.62 -8.13
N PHE A 214 2.72 -12.70 -9.38
CA PHE A 214 1.86 -13.78 -9.87
C PHE A 214 2.53 -15.15 -9.89
N VAL A 215 3.85 -15.20 -9.93
CA VAL A 215 4.65 -16.43 -9.93
C VAL A 215 5.13 -16.75 -8.53
N LEU A 216 5.44 -15.76 -7.72
CA LEU A 216 6.00 -15.92 -6.38
C LEU A 216 5.06 -16.65 -5.43
N ILE A 217 3.80 -16.25 -5.39
CA ILE A 217 2.82 -16.85 -4.46
C ILE A 217 2.60 -18.33 -4.75
N PRO A 218 2.27 -18.75 -5.99
CA PRO A 218 2.15 -20.18 -6.32
C PRO A 218 3.43 -20.97 -6.04
N LEU A 219 4.60 -20.40 -6.37
CA LEU A 219 5.90 -21.02 -6.12
C LEU A 219 6.12 -21.29 -4.63
N LEU A 220 5.88 -20.27 -3.78
CA LEU A 220 6.08 -20.37 -2.34
C LEU A 220 5.15 -21.41 -1.72
N LEU A 221 3.88 -21.39 -2.09
CA LEU A 221 2.89 -22.34 -1.59
C LEU A 221 3.22 -23.78 -2.03
N PHE A 222 3.65 -23.95 -3.27
CA PHE A 222 4.08 -25.26 -3.79
C PHE A 222 5.30 -25.80 -3.02
N THR A 223 6.33 -24.97 -2.79
CA THR A 223 7.53 -25.38 -2.03
C THR A 223 7.24 -25.72 -0.57
N GLN A 224 6.14 -25.21 -0.02
CA GLN A 224 5.68 -25.47 1.34
C GLN A 224 4.63 -26.59 1.42
N ASN A 225 4.41 -27.35 0.35
CA ASN A 225 3.40 -28.40 0.23
C ASN A 225 1.96 -27.94 0.55
N LEU A 226 1.66 -26.68 0.25
CA LEU A 226 0.32 -26.14 0.28
C LEU A 226 -0.33 -26.22 -1.11
N ARG A 227 -1.66 -26.17 -1.14
CA ARG A 227 -2.41 -26.20 -2.40
C ARG A 227 -2.06 -24.98 -3.24
N VAL A 228 -1.62 -25.20 -4.47
CA VAL A 228 -1.29 -24.13 -5.42
C VAL A 228 -2.58 -23.44 -5.86
N PRO A 229 -2.65 -22.10 -5.79
CA PRO A 229 -3.86 -21.37 -6.13
C PRO A 229 -4.02 -21.20 -7.64
N TYR A 230 -5.28 -21.15 -8.09
CA TYR A 230 -5.60 -20.58 -9.38
C TYR A 230 -5.38 -19.06 -9.30
N THR A 231 -4.55 -18.54 -10.18
CA THR A 231 -4.11 -17.12 -10.15
C THR A 231 -4.79 -16.34 -11.25
N PHE A 232 -5.61 -15.34 -10.87
CA PHE A 232 -6.23 -14.43 -11.83
C PHE A 232 -5.23 -13.32 -12.17
N CYS A 233 -4.80 -13.32 -13.45
CA CYS A 233 -3.79 -12.39 -13.95
C CYS A 233 -4.44 -11.36 -14.88
N PRO A 234 -4.46 -10.07 -14.51
CA PRO A 234 -5.07 -9.00 -15.30
C PRO A 234 -4.22 -8.56 -16.50
N GLN A 235 -3.20 -9.33 -16.85
CA GLN A 235 -2.31 -9.03 -17.97
C GLN A 235 -2.65 -9.84 -19.19
N GLN A 236 -2.56 -9.20 -20.36
CA GLN A 236 -2.59 -9.91 -21.62
C GLN A 236 -1.28 -10.68 -21.85
N MET A 237 -1.43 -11.88 -22.36
CA MET A 237 -0.32 -12.69 -22.84
C MET A 237 -0.48 -12.93 -24.34
N ASN A 238 0.28 -12.20 -25.14
CA ASN A 238 0.19 -12.29 -26.61
C ASN A 238 0.87 -13.55 -27.19
N CYS A 239 1.74 -14.23 -26.40
CA CYS A 239 2.38 -15.46 -26.81
C CYS A 239 1.49 -16.66 -26.51
N SER A 240 0.83 -17.23 -27.52
CA SER A 240 -0.12 -18.35 -27.39
C SER A 240 0.50 -19.59 -26.74
N TRP A 241 1.74 -19.91 -27.06
CA TRP A 241 2.46 -21.06 -26.51
C TRP A 241 2.71 -20.86 -24.98
N LEU A 242 3.22 -19.69 -24.59
CA LEU A 242 3.50 -19.39 -23.18
C LEU A 242 2.20 -19.30 -22.37
N ARG A 243 1.16 -18.71 -22.95
CA ARG A 243 -0.19 -18.69 -22.37
C ARG A 243 -0.69 -20.10 -22.08
N SER A 244 -0.59 -21.03 -23.06
CA SER A 244 -1.01 -22.41 -22.89
C SER A 244 -0.24 -23.15 -21.78
N ILE A 245 1.07 -22.90 -21.65
CA ILE A 245 1.87 -23.48 -20.55
C ILE A 245 1.42 -22.91 -19.18
N LEU A 246 1.26 -21.60 -19.08
CA LEU A 246 0.87 -20.97 -17.82
C LEU A 246 -0.55 -21.35 -17.40
N GLN A 247 -1.47 -21.55 -18.34
CA GLN A 247 -2.79 -22.12 -18.07
C GLN A 247 -2.71 -23.54 -17.47
N LYS A 248 -1.71 -24.35 -17.87
CA LYS A 248 -1.45 -25.67 -17.27
C LYS A 248 -0.81 -25.60 -15.86
N VAL A 249 -0.49 -24.41 -15.38
CA VAL A 249 -0.01 -24.14 -14.01
C VAL A 249 -1.07 -23.39 -13.19
N GLY A 250 -2.27 -23.21 -13.73
CA GLY A 250 -3.39 -22.61 -13.02
C GLY A 250 -3.51 -21.08 -13.18
N VAL A 251 -2.87 -20.45 -14.17
CA VAL A 251 -2.99 -19.02 -14.41
C VAL A 251 -4.16 -18.74 -15.35
N VAL A 252 -5.12 -17.98 -14.90
CA VAL A 252 -6.28 -17.49 -15.67
C VAL A 252 -5.96 -16.10 -16.19
N PHE A 253 -5.90 -15.95 -17.52
CA PHE A 253 -5.59 -14.68 -18.17
C PHE A 253 -6.84 -13.95 -18.63
N LEU A 254 -6.70 -12.67 -18.97
CA LEU A 254 -7.73 -11.93 -19.70
C LEU A 254 -7.98 -12.56 -21.10
N PRO A 255 -9.18 -12.37 -21.69
CA PRO A 255 -9.46 -12.80 -23.05
C PRO A 255 -8.43 -12.23 -24.05
N PRO A 256 -8.10 -12.95 -25.12
CA PRO A 256 -7.28 -12.39 -26.18
C PRO A 256 -8.02 -11.19 -26.81
N ASN A 257 -7.27 -10.14 -27.14
CA ASN A 257 -7.77 -8.88 -27.71
C ASN A 257 -8.45 -7.90 -26.76
N VAL A 258 -8.58 -8.22 -25.46
CA VAL A 258 -9.11 -7.30 -24.47
C VAL A 258 -7.96 -6.69 -23.67
N PRO A 259 -7.68 -5.38 -23.76
CA PRO A 259 -6.49 -4.78 -23.18
C PRO A 259 -6.53 -4.66 -21.65
N THR A 260 -7.70 -4.44 -21.07
CA THR A 260 -7.87 -4.20 -19.63
C THR A 260 -8.96 -5.07 -19.02
N GLU A 261 -8.96 -5.17 -17.69
CA GLU A 261 -10.04 -5.85 -16.96
C GLU A 261 -11.37 -5.10 -17.13
N ASP A 262 -11.33 -3.76 -17.20
CA ASP A 262 -12.52 -2.93 -17.39
C ASP A 262 -13.20 -3.27 -18.72
N ASP A 263 -12.41 -3.42 -19.79
CA ASP A 263 -12.94 -3.79 -21.10
C ASP A 263 -13.47 -5.24 -21.10
N ALA A 264 -12.88 -6.14 -20.33
CA ALA A 264 -13.36 -7.50 -20.20
C ALA A 264 -14.71 -7.57 -19.47
N GLU A 265 -14.91 -6.72 -18.45
CA GLU A 265 -16.16 -6.67 -17.68
C GLU A 265 -17.33 -6.06 -18.47
N LEU A 266 -17.04 -5.37 -19.57
CA LEU A 266 -18.06 -4.87 -20.51
C LEU A 266 -18.58 -5.96 -21.47
N ASP A 267 -17.95 -7.13 -21.50
CA ASP A 267 -18.42 -8.29 -22.26
C ASP A 267 -19.52 -9.01 -21.46
N ASP A 268 -20.74 -9.03 -21.99
CA ASP A 268 -21.92 -9.59 -21.34
C ASP A 268 -21.78 -11.07 -21.00
N LEU A 269 -20.95 -11.82 -21.71
CA LEU A 269 -20.66 -13.22 -21.43
C LEU A 269 -19.50 -13.45 -20.45
N TYR A 270 -18.54 -12.52 -20.38
CA TYR A 270 -17.35 -12.67 -19.54
C TYR A 270 -17.70 -12.71 -18.04
N SER A 271 -18.44 -11.71 -17.55
CA SER A 271 -18.77 -11.60 -16.14
C SER A 271 -19.53 -12.80 -15.59
N PRO A 272 -20.65 -13.30 -16.22
CA PRO A 272 -21.35 -14.50 -15.79
C PRO A 272 -20.49 -15.75 -15.83
N THR A 273 -19.68 -15.90 -16.92
CA THR A 273 -18.80 -17.06 -17.10
C THR A 273 -17.71 -17.10 -16.02
N MET A 274 -17.09 -15.97 -15.69
CA MET A 274 -16.06 -15.91 -14.67
C MET A 274 -16.62 -16.11 -13.27
N THR A 275 -17.85 -15.66 -13.00
CA THR A 275 -18.55 -15.93 -11.75
C THR A 275 -18.87 -17.42 -11.59
N ALA A 276 -19.33 -18.09 -12.66
CA ALA A 276 -19.57 -19.52 -12.67
C ALA A 276 -18.28 -20.33 -12.51
N LEU A 277 -17.20 -19.91 -13.19
CA LEU A 277 -15.88 -20.55 -13.03
C LEU A 277 -15.37 -20.43 -11.58
N LEU A 278 -15.49 -19.24 -11.00
CA LEU A 278 -15.06 -18.97 -9.62
C LEU A 278 -15.84 -19.83 -8.63
N ARG A 279 -17.15 -19.97 -8.82
CA ARG A 279 -18.03 -20.85 -8.06
C ARG A 279 -17.53 -22.30 -8.12
N GLU A 280 -17.31 -22.83 -9.32
CA GLU A 280 -16.87 -24.21 -9.49
C GLU A 280 -15.51 -24.46 -8.81
N LEU A 281 -14.57 -23.53 -8.94
CA LEU A 281 -13.25 -23.62 -8.27
C LEU A 281 -13.38 -23.66 -6.75
N LEU A 282 -14.26 -22.84 -6.17
CA LEU A 282 -14.47 -22.80 -4.73
C LEU A 282 -15.21 -24.05 -4.24
N CYS A 283 -16.21 -24.56 -4.98
CA CYS A 283 -16.88 -25.82 -4.69
C CYS A 283 -15.95 -27.04 -4.76
N GLU A 284 -14.98 -27.00 -5.68
CA GLU A 284 -13.90 -28.01 -5.76
C GLU A 284 -12.88 -27.87 -4.61
N GLY A 285 -13.03 -26.87 -3.73
CA GLY A 285 -12.10 -26.57 -2.65
C GLY A 285 -10.75 -26.10 -3.14
N GLN A 286 -10.66 -25.50 -4.34
CA GLN A 286 -9.41 -24.96 -4.88
C GLN A 286 -9.02 -23.67 -4.17
N ALA A 287 -7.71 -23.43 -4.05
CA ALA A 287 -7.19 -22.14 -3.58
C ALA A 287 -7.19 -21.13 -4.72
N LEU A 288 -7.37 -19.87 -4.40
CA LEU A 288 -7.37 -18.76 -5.36
C LEU A 288 -6.31 -17.74 -5.01
N SER A 289 -5.81 -17.01 -6.01
CA SER A 289 -4.89 -15.89 -5.82
C SER A 289 -5.36 -14.70 -6.66
N VAL A 290 -5.64 -13.60 -5.98
CA VAL A 290 -6.22 -12.38 -6.56
C VAL A 290 -5.32 -11.18 -6.23
N SER A 291 -4.99 -10.39 -7.24
CA SER A 291 -4.32 -9.11 -7.03
C SER A 291 -5.32 -7.97 -6.86
N VAL A 292 -5.06 -7.07 -5.91
CA VAL A 292 -5.82 -5.83 -5.75
C VAL A 292 -4.92 -4.64 -6.07
N CYS A 293 -5.51 -3.60 -6.65
CA CYS A 293 -4.82 -2.37 -6.99
C CYS A 293 -5.38 -1.21 -6.18
N ARG A 294 -4.51 -0.48 -5.49
CA ARG A 294 -4.90 0.65 -4.65
C ARG A 294 -5.44 1.83 -5.45
N GLU A 295 -4.85 2.08 -6.62
CA GLU A 295 -5.10 3.27 -7.43
C GLU A 295 -6.40 3.19 -8.24
N THR A 296 -6.76 1.97 -8.66
CA THR A 296 -7.89 1.73 -9.55
C THR A 296 -9.01 0.93 -8.91
N GLY A 297 -8.80 0.36 -7.75
CA GLY A 297 -9.75 -0.57 -7.11
C GLY A 297 -9.87 -1.93 -7.81
N ARG A 298 -9.15 -2.14 -8.93
CA ARG A 298 -9.17 -3.42 -9.67
C ARG A 298 -8.82 -4.58 -8.75
N GLY A 299 -9.49 -5.70 -8.94
CA GLY A 299 -9.43 -6.86 -8.03
C GLY A 299 -10.60 -6.90 -7.04
N GLY A 300 -11.26 -5.77 -6.76
CA GLY A 300 -12.44 -5.69 -5.90
C GLY A 300 -13.64 -6.49 -6.45
N GLN A 301 -13.78 -6.58 -7.78
CA GLN A 301 -14.81 -7.37 -8.45
C GLN A 301 -14.71 -8.86 -8.11
N TRP A 302 -13.50 -9.42 -7.98
CA TRP A 302 -13.32 -10.81 -7.57
C TRP A 302 -13.82 -11.06 -6.16
N LEU A 303 -13.55 -10.13 -5.25
CA LEU A 303 -14.01 -10.22 -3.86
C LEU A 303 -15.52 -10.06 -3.76
N ALA A 304 -16.13 -9.20 -4.57
CA ALA A 304 -17.56 -9.04 -4.67
C ALA A 304 -18.24 -10.32 -5.16
N ARG A 305 -17.69 -10.99 -6.19
CA ARG A 305 -18.18 -12.28 -6.69
C ARG A 305 -18.08 -13.40 -5.65
N ILE A 306 -16.92 -13.51 -4.98
CA ILE A 306 -16.72 -14.51 -3.91
C ILE A 306 -17.76 -14.32 -2.81
N ARG A 307 -17.97 -13.07 -2.40
CA ARG A 307 -18.96 -12.74 -1.38
C ARG A 307 -20.40 -13.07 -1.83
N GLN A 308 -20.72 -12.81 -3.09
CA GLN A 308 -22.02 -13.14 -3.67
C GLN A 308 -22.27 -14.66 -3.66
N ILE A 309 -21.30 -15.47 -4.06
CA ILE A 309 -21.36 -16.95 -4.06
C ILE A 309 -21.60 -17.48 -2.64
N ILE A 310 -20.93 -16.90 -1.62
CA ILE A 310 -21.17 -17.29 -0.22
C ILE A 310 -22.57 -16.91 0.25
N LYS A 311 -23.06 -15.73 -0.15
CA LYS A 311 -24.41 -15.28 0.19
C LYS A 311 -25.50 -16.15 -0.43
N GLU A 312 -25.29 -16.66 -1.64
CA GLU A 312 -26.18 -17.60 -2.31
C GLU A 312 -26.20 -18.99 -1.65
N GLY A 313 -25.28 -19.24 -0.71
CA GLY A 313 -25.23 -20.46 0.10
C GLY A 313 -24.56 -21.64 -0.59
N GLU A 314 -23.97 -21.46 -1.76
CA GLU A 314 -23.34 -22.53 -2.55
C GLU A 314 -21.99 -22.96 -1.97
N VAL A 315 -21.25 -21.99 -1.37
CA VAL A 315 -20.01 -22.24 -0.64
C VAL A 315 -20.23 -21.80 0.82
N PRO A 316 -19.94 -22.65 1.81
CA PRO A 316 -20.24 -22.35 3.21
C PRO A 316 -19.45 -21.16 3.75
N ASP A 317 -18.16 -21.04 3.41
CA ASP A 317 -17.27 -19.96 3.78
C ASP A 317 -15.95 -20.04 3.00
N VAL A 318 -15.20 -18.94 3.00
CA VAL A 318 -13.88 -18.80 2.39
C VAL A 318 -12.95 -18.09 3.37
N SER A 319 -11.72 -18.57 3.48
CA SER A 319 -10.69 -17.92 4.30
C SER A 319 -9.82 -16.99 3.46
N LEU A 320 -9.89 -15.69 3.75
CA LEU A 320 -9.05 -14.68 3.10
C LEU A 320 -7.68 -14.61 3.76
N VAL A 321 -6.64 -14.53 2.94
CA VAL A 321 -5.24 -14.43 3.37
C VAL A 321 -4.58 -13.23 2.72
N PRO A 322 -4.48 -12.09 3.39
CA PRO A 322 -3.69 -10.97 2.88
C PRO A 322 -2.21 -11.36 2.78
N VAL A 323 -1.55 -11.00 1.67
CA VAL A 323 -0.15 -11.32 1.42
C VAL A 323 0.63 -10.03 1.18
N GLY A 324 1.64 -9.79 2.01
CA GLY A 324 2.58 -8.68 1.86
C GLY A 324 3.85 -9.14 1.17
N ILE A 325 4.20 -8.52 0.07
CA ILE A 325 5.44 -8.79 -0.68
C ILE A 325 6.33 -7.56 -0.55
N SER A 326 7.52 -7.72 0.00
CA SER A 326 8.45 -6.63 0.26
C SER A 326 9.76 -6.85 -0.49
N TYR A 327 10.09 -5.92 -1.37
CA TYR A 327 11.30 -5.93 -2.18
C TYR A 327 12.34 -4.93 -1.65
N ASP A 328 13.63 -5.32 -1.60
CA ASP A 328 14.71 -4.33 -1.47
C ASP A 328 14.87 -3.50 -2.75
N SER A 329 14.73 -4.14 -3.90
CA SER A 329 14.70 -3.47 -5.19
C SER A 329 13.73 -4.23 -6.09
N ILE A 330 12.76 -3.51 -6.64
CA ILE A 330 11.79 -4.08 -7.58
C ILE A 330 12.53 -4.35 -8.90
N PRO A 331 12.60 -5.60 -9.35
CA PRO A 331 13.26 -5.89 -10.62
C PRO A 331 12.45 -5.30 -11.77
N ASN A 332 13.12 -4.60 -12.68
CA ASN A 332 12.52 -4.09 -13.92
C ASN A 332 12.08 -5.25 -14.81
N THR A 333 10.87 -5.71 -14.58
CA THR A 333 10.24 -6.81 -15.32
C THR A 333 9.40 -6.35 -16.50
N GLY A 334 9.79 -5.26 -17.16
CA GLY A 334 9.24 -5.02 -18.49
C GLY A 334 9.46 -6.30 -19.33
N ILE A 335 8.49 -7.23 -19.36
CA ILE A 335 8.58 -8.47 -20.15
C ILE A 335 8.42 -8.06 -21.60
N PRO A 336 9.50 -7.99 -22.39
CA PRO A 336 9.33 -7.81 -23.82
C PRO A 336 8.83 -9.14 -24.40
N VAL A 337 7.76 -9.05 -25.12
CA VAL A 337 6.87 -10.12 -25.59
C VAL A 337 7.50 -10.96 -26.72
N GLY A 338 8.71 -11.46 -26.53
CA GLY A 338 9.35 -12.31 -27.54
C GLY A 338 10.19 -13.43 -26.93
N LEU A 339 10.09 -14.65 -27.43
CA LEU A 339 10.88 -15.81 -27.00
C LEU A 339 12.39 -15.52 -26.99
N GLY A 340 12.89 -14.76 -27.97
CA GLY A 340 14.30 -14.38 -28.05
C GLY A 340 14.73 -13.40 -26.95
N SER A 341 13.85 -12.50 -26.53
CA SER A 341 14.12 -11.55 -25.45
C SER A 341 14.04 -12.23 -24.08
N LEU A 342 13.12 -13.19 -23.92
CA LEU A 342 13.03 -14.02 -22.71
C LEU A 342 14.29 -14.88 -22.56
N PHE A 343 14.74 -15.51 -23.65
CA PHE A 343 15.97 -16.30 -23.66
C PHE A 343 17.23 -15.44 -23.40
N ARG A 344 17.32 -14.27 -24.01
CA ARG A 344 18.43 -13.33 -23.76
C ARG A 344 18.44 -12.84 -22.30
N ARG A 345 17.29 -12.57 -21.71
CA ARG A 345 17.19 -12.21 -20.28
C ARG A 345 17.50 -13.38 -19.36
N LEU A 346 17.06 -14.60 -19.70
CA LEU A 346 17.46 -15.80 -18.97
C LEU A 346 18.97 -16.01 -19.01
N LEU A 347 19.61 -15.83 -20.17
CA LEU A 347 21.06 -15.86 -20.31
C LEU A 347 21.72 -14.72 -19.51
N ALA A 348 21.24 -13.49 -19.61
CA ALA A 348 21.77 -12.38 -18.85
C ALA A 348 21.60 -12.57 -17.34
N ALA A 349 20.47 -13.14 -16.91
CA ALA A 349 20.22 -13.47 -15.52
C ALA A 349 21.14 -14.57 -14.98
N LEU A 350 21.54 -15.52 -15.82
CA LEU A 350 22.53 -16.54 -15.43
C LEU A 350 23.93 -15.97 -15.17
N TRP A 351 24.24 -14.81 -15.76
CA TRP A 351 25.55 -14.14 -15.64
C TRP A 351 25.51 -12.95 -14.70
N SER A 352 24.32 -12.46 -14.32
CA SER A 352 24.19 -11.40 -13.33
C SER A 352 24.30 -11.96 -11.91
N GLN A 353 24.99 -11.21 -11.05
CA GLN A 353 25.01 -11.54 -9.63
C GLN A 353 23.69 -11.11 -8.98
N PRO A 354 22.98 -11.99 -8.24
CA PRO A 354 21.75 -11.65 -7.55
C PRO A 354 22.02 -10.53 -6.54
N SER A 355 21.26 -9.44 -6.57
CA SER A 355 21.55 -8.23 -5.79
C SER A 355 20.48 -7.87 -4.77
N SER A 356 19.25 -8.34 -4.92
CA SER A 356 18.11 -7.92 -4.13
C SER A 356 17.62 -9.04 -3.21
N SER A 357 17.08 -8.68 -2.05
CA SER A 357 16.36 -9.60 -1.18
C SER A 357 14.86 -9.34 -1.26
N LEU A 358 14.09 -10.39 -1.02
CA LEU A 358 12.63 -10.36 -1.04
C LEU A 358 12.10 -11.02 0.22
N ARG A 359 11.07 -10.44 0.83
CA ARG A 359 10.37 -11.04 1.97
C ARG A 359 8.88 -11.12 1.70
N VAL A 360 8.30 -12.30 1.95
CA VAL A 360 6.87 -12.53 1.80
C VAL A 360 6.26 -12.87 3.14
N HIS A 361 5.22 -12.13 3.49
CA HIS A 361 4.42 -12.33 4.68
C HIS A 361 3.03 -12.82 4.29
N PHE A 362 2.61 -13.92 4.88
CA PHE A 362 1.23 -14.35 4.84
C PHE A 362 0.56 -13.89 6.14
N ALA A 363 -0.48 -13.09 6.02
CA ALA A 363 -1.29 -12.72 7.16
C ALA A 363 -2.02 -13.92 7.75
N GLN A 364 -2.58 -13.73 8.91
CA GLN A 364 -3.45 -14.72 9.51
C GLN A 364 -4.71 -14.87 8.66
N PRO A 365 -5.08 -16.11 8.25
CA PRO A 365 -6.33 -16.36 7.55
C PRO A 365 -7.53 -15.95 8.40
N PHE A 366 -8.53 -15.36 7.79
CA PHE A 366 -9.79 -14.99 8.46
C PHE A 366 -11.00 -15.31 7.58
N SER A 367 -12.12 -15.65 8.23
CA SER A 367 -13.36 -16.00 7.58
C SER A 367 -14.02 -14.79 6.94
N LEU A 368 -14.40 -14.90 5.67
CA LEU A 368 -15.14 -13.86 4.97
C LEU A 368 -16.55 -13.73 5.50
N LYS A 369 -17.23 -14.86 5.76
CA LYS A 369 -18.58 -14.89 6.31
C LYS A 369 -18.65 -14.23 7.68
N GLU A 370 -17.72 -14.55 8.58
CA GLU A 370 -17.64 -13.95 9.92
C GLU A 370 -17.39 -12.44 9.85
N THR A 371 -16.49 -12.00 8.98
CA THR A 371 -16.18 -10.58 8.79
C THR A 371 -17.40 -9.79 8.29
N CYS A 372 -18.18 -10.37 7.37
CA CYS A 372 -19.40 -9.76 6.86
C CYS A 372 -20.56 -9.81 7.88
N ALA A 373 -20.66 -10.89 8.67
CA ALA A 373 -21.75 -11.07 9.63
C ALA A 373 -21.61 -10.20 10.89
N THR A 374 -20.39 -9.87 11.30
CA THR A 374 -20.15 -9.07 12.52
C THR A 374 -20.67 -7.64 12.43
N GLY A 375 -21.06 -7.16 11.25
CA GLY A 375 -21.62 -5.82 11.05
C GLY A 375 -20.68 -4.67 11.53
N ARG A 376 -19.44 -4.98 11.83
CA ARG A 376 -18.47 -4.03 12.41
C ARG A 376 -17.87 -3.11 11.34
N CYS A 377 -17.83 -3.53 10.08
CA CYS A 377 -17.59 -2.64 8.94
C CYS A 377 -18.89 -1.88 8.63
N ARG A 378 -19.17 -0.82 9.41
CA ARG A 378 -20.37 -0.01 9.23
C ARG A 378 -20.26 0.84 7.98
N VAL A 379 -21.04 0.52 6.98
CA VAL A 379 -21.16 1.28 5.73
C VAL A 379 -22.17 2.41 5.87
N ASP A 380 -23.01 2.37 6.91
CA ASP A 380 -24.09 3.33 7.17
C ASP A 380 -23.58 4.78 7.40
N GLY A 381 -22.33 4.92 7.85
CA GLY A 381 -21.66 6.21 8.05
C GLY A 381 -20.92 6.73 6.82
N TRP A 382 -21.02 6.08 5.66
CA TRP A 382 -20.31 6.51 4.46
C TRP A 382 -21.05 7.66 3.79
N ARG A 383 -20.31 8.74 3.51
CA ARG A 383 -20.83 9.93 2.85
C ARG A 383 -19.97 10.33 1.65
N PRO A 384 -20.56 10.96 0.64
CA PRO A 384 -19.80 11.57 -0.44
C PRO A 384 -18.78 12.56 0.11
N LEU A 385 -17.60 12.60 -0.47
CA LEU A 385 -16.53 13.53 -0.05
C LEU A 385 -16.95 14.99 -0.17
N GLN A 386 -17.85 15.29 -1.12
CA GLN A 386 -18.47 16.60 -1.29
C GLN A 386 -19.18 17.07 -0.01
N GLU A 387 -19.98 16.23 0.61
CA GLU A 387 -20.69 16.56 1.85
C GLU A 387 -19.74 16.77 3.03
N LEU A 388 -18.63 16.01 3.07
CA LEU A 388 -17.66 16.03 4.15
C LEU A 388 -16.74 17.26 4.11
N LEU A 389 -16.33 17.73 2.94
CA LEU A 389 -15.28 18.74 2.80
C LEU A 389 -15.73 20.05 2.14
N LEU A 390 -16.66 20.05 1.19
CA LEU A 390 -17.03 21.28 0.49
C LEU A 390 -17.58 22.40 1.40
N PRO A 391 -18.36 22.11 2.46
CA PRO A 391 -18.77 23.15 3.40
C PRO A 391 -17.60 23.87 4.06
N ALA A 392 -16.57 23.12 4.44
CA ALA A 392 -15.35 23.69 5.02
C ALA A 392 -14.51 24.46 3.99
N VAL A 393 -14.38 23.93 2.77
CA VAL A 393 -13.58 24.52 1.69
C VAL A 393 -14.20 25.81 1.16
N LEU A 394 -15.51 25.81 0.84
CA LEU A 394 -16.16 26.91 0.14
C LEU A 394 -16.70 28.00 1.07
N TYR A 395 -17.20 27.62 2.23
CA TYR A 395 -17.93 28.49 3.14
C TYR A 395 -17.23 28.71 4.50
N GLY A 396 -16.10 28.03 4.73
CA GLY A 396 -15.39 28.08 6.01
C GLY A 396 -16.23 27.57 7.21
N ARG A 397 -17.27 26.77 6.94
CA ARG A 397 -18.10 26.20 7.99
C ARG A 397 -17.34 25.07 8.66
N THR A 398 -17.26 25.17 9.98
CA THR A 398 -16.56 24.20 10.82
C THR A 398 -17.48 23.16 11.45
N GLU A 399 -18.74 23.11 11.02
CA GLU A 399 -19.68 22.09 11.49
C GLU A 399 -19.13 20.69 11.18
N GLU A 400 -19.00 19.88 12.21
CA GLU A 400 -18.47 18.51 12.11
C GLU A 400 -19.43 17.64 11.31
N VAL A 401 -19.17 17.44 10.04
CA VAL A 401 -19.83 16.40 9.28
C VAL A 401 -19.08 15.09 9.54
N VAL A 402 -19.58 14.34 10.53
CA VAL A 402 -19.03 13.03 10.88
C VAL A 402 -19.41 12.00 9.83
N GLY A 403 -18.43 11.27 9.32
CA GLY A 403 -18.65 10.21 8.37
C GLY A 403 -17.35 9.71 7.74
N GLN A 404 -17.43 8.58 7.07
CA GLN A 404 -16.31 8.05 6.27
C GLN A 404 -16.51 8.39 4.79
N ARG A 405 -15.42 8.64 4.09
CA ARG A 405 -15.42 8.91 2.66
C ARG A 405 -15.93 7.69 1.88
N LYS A 406 -16.98 7.89 1.08
CA LYS A 406 -17.45 6.90 0.12
C LYS A 406 -16.56 6.95 -1.13
N MET A 407 -16.02 5.80 -1.53
CA MET A 407 -15.15 5.64 -2.71
C MET A 407 -15.85 4.70 -3.72
N SER A 408 -16.82 5.22 -4.45
CA SER A 408 -17.65 4.43 -5.39
C SER A 408 -16.86 3.86 -6.57
N TRP A 409 -15.77 4.50 -6.96
CA TRP A 409 -14.91 4.09 -8.08
C TRP A 409 -14.11 2.79 -7.81
N ILE A 410 -14.01 2.31 -6.56
CA ILE A 410 -13.34 1.05 -6.23
C ILE A 410 -14.10 -0.15 -6.78
N LEU A 411 -15.43 -0.09 -6.75
CA LEU A 411 -16.30 -1.08 -7.37
C LEU A 411 -17.38 -0.36 -8.21
N PRO A 412 -17.05 0.03 -9.46
CA PRO A 412 -17.97 0.74 -10.33
C PRO A 412 -19.28 -0.02 -10.57
N SER A 413 -20.33 0.70 -10.93
CA SER A 413 -21.67 0.12 -11.10
C SER A 413 -21.78 -0.91 -12.23
N HIS A 414 -20.96 -0.79 -13.26
CA HIS A 414 -20.92 -1.75 -14.38
C HIS A 414 -20.29 -3.09 -14.01
N TYR A 415 -19.47 -3.15 -12.92
CA TYR A 415 -19.03 -4.41 -12.39
C TYR A 415 -20.16 -5.07 -11.59
N THR A 416 -20.49 -6.31 -11.92
CA THR A 416 -21.55 -7.07 -11.25
C THR A 416 -22.85 -6.23 -11.10
N PRO A 417 -23.54 -5.89 -12.19
CA PRO A 417 -24.70 -4.99 -12.17
C PRO A 417 -25.85 -5.49 -11.29
N GLU A 418 -25.91 -6.79 -11.04
CA GLU A 418 -26.91 -7.44 -10.19
C GLU A 418 -26.80 -7.07 -8.69
N LEU A 419 -25.66 -6.48 -8.25
CA LEU A 419 -25.45 -6.16 -6.84
C LEU A 419 -26.22 -4.90 -6.41
N VAL A 420 -27.00 -5.03 -5.34
CA VAL A 420 -27.64 -3.89 -4.66
C VAL A 420 -26.57 -2.96 -4.08
N GLN A 421 -26.86 -1.65 -3.99
CA GLN A 421 -25.89 -0.63 -3.55
C GLN A 421 -25.25 -0.94 -2.17
N SER A 422 -26.04 -1.41 -1.20
CA SER A 422 -25.51 -1.80 0.12
C SER A 422 -24.49 -2.94 0.06
N GLU A 423 -24.70 -3.89 -0.83
CA GLU A 423 -23.79 -5.01 -1.07
C GLU A 423 -22.51 -4.56 -1.76
N ARG A 424 -22.64 -3.61 -2.65
CA ARG A 424 -21.53 -2.96 -3.35
C ARG A 424 -20.65 -2.18 -2.36
N ASP A 425 -21.27 -1.39 -1.50
CA ASP A 425 -20.57 -0.61 -0.48
C ASP A 425 -19.82 -1.52 0.51
N LEU A 426 -20.42 -2.64 0.91
CA LEU A 426 -19.77 -3.63 1.78
C LEU A 426 -18.61 -4.35 1.07
N SER A 427 -18.74 -4.66 -0.22
CA SER A 427 -17.63 -5.24 -1.01
C SER A 427 -16.50 -4.22 -1.20
N THR A 428 -16.81 -2.95 -1.34
CA THR A 428 -15.83 -1.85 -1.37
C THR A 428 -15.10 -1.75 -0.03
N ALA A 429 -15.83 -1.81 1.09
CA ALA A 429 -15.23 -1.81 2.43
C ALA A 429 -14.28 -3.00 2.64
N LEU A 430 -14.66 -4.18 2.17
CA LEU A 430 -13.82 -5.37 2.20
C LEU A 430 -12.55 -5.19 1.36
N THR A 431 -12.67 -4.61 0.17
CA THR A 431 -11.53 -4.33 -0.71
C THR A 431 -10.56 -3.36 -0.05
N LEU A 432 -11.06 -2.27 0.53
CA LEU A 432 -10.25 -1.31 1.29
C LEU A 432 -9.57 -1.96 2.50
N HIS A 433 -10.28 -2.82 3.21
CA HIS A 433 -9.73 -3.59 4.33
C HIS A 433 -8.55 -4.47 3.90
N LEU A 434 -8.68 -5.14 2.77
CA LEU A 434 -7.61 -6.00 2.24
C LEU A 434 -6.43 -5.18 1.71
N ILE A 435 -6.66 -4.04 1.04
CA ILE A 435 -5.59 -3.11 0.62
C ILE A 435 -4.81 -2.62 1.84
N TYR A 436 -5.50 -2.20 2.90
CA TYR A 436 -4.85 -1.77 4.14
C TYR A 436 -4.09 -2.92 4.80
N SER A 437 -4.70 -4.11 4.91
CA SER A 437 -4.09 -5.27 5.55
C SER A 437 -2.86 -5.78 4.80
N THR A 438 -2.90 -5.83 3.47
CA THR A 438 -1.75 -6.22 2.64
C THR A 438 -0.58 -5.26 2.80
N THR A 439 -0.85 -3.94 2.85
CA THR A 439 0.18 -2.93 3.11
C THR A 439 0.73 -3.03 4.53
N SER A 440 -0.14 -3.23 5.51
CA SER A 440 0.25 -3.33 6.93
C SER A 440 1.15 -4.52 7.22
N CYS A 441 1.02 -5.62 6.45
CA CYS A 441 1.84 -6.82 6.65
C CYS A 441 3.17 -6.81 5.90
N MET A 442 3.40 -5.85 5.06
CA MET A 442 4.68 -5.71 4.38
C MET A 442 5.80 -5.39 5.37
N ALA A 443 6.95 -6.04 5.20
CA ALA A 443 8.15 -5.71 5.97
C ALA A 443 8.80 -4.43 5.43
N VAL A 444 9.34 -3.61 6.33
CA VAL A 444 10.15 -2.46 5.95
C VAL A 444 11.55 -2.93 5.59
N MET A 445 11.95 -2.75 4.34
CA MET A 445 13.24 -3.17 3.83
C MET A 445 14.33 -2.09 4.07
N SER A 446 15.59 -2.48 4.01
CA SER A 446 16.72 -1.56 4.23
C SER A 446 16.71 -0.36 3.27
N THR A 447 16.37 -0.59 2.02
CA THR A 447 16.22 0.45 0.99
C THR A 447 15.08 1.42 1.31
N SER A 448 13.98 0.93 1.91
CA SER A 448 12.85 1.76 2.32
C SER A 448 13.25 2.78 3.39
N LEU A 449 14.07 2.36 4.37
CA LEU A 449 14.57 3.25 5.41
C LEU A 449 15.48 4.34 4.86
N VAL A 450 16.50 3.90 4.08
CA VAL A 450 17.46 4.84 3.49
C VAL A 450 16.78 5.82 2.54
N ALA A 451 15.88 5.33 1.67
CA ALA A 451 15.13 6.19 0.76
C ALA A 451 14.26 7.22 1.51
N THR A 452 13.57 6.78 2.58
CA THR A 452 12.75 7.66 3.42
C THR A 452 13.58 8.79 4.04
N LEU A 453 14.72 8.45 4.64
CA LEU A 453 15.60 9.45 5.25
C LEU A 453 16.20 10.39 4.20
N MET A 454 16.59 9.87 3.04
CA MET A 454 17.16 10.69 1.96
C MET A 454 16.14 11.67 1.37
N LEU A 455 14.87 11.29 1.25
CA LEU A 455 13.83 12.17 0.70
C LEU A 455 13.24 13.13 1.73
N HIS A 456 13.00 12.67 2.95
CA HIS A 456 12.22 13.42 3.92
C HIS A 456 13.07 14.15 4.98
N ARG A 457 14.33 13.76 5.18
CA ARG A 457 15.21 14.40 6.15
C ARG A 457 16.49 14.97 5.52
N HIS A 458 17.12 14.21 4.63
CA HIS A 458 18.45 14.54 4.10
C HIS A 458 18.46 14.88 2.60
N ARG A 459 17.49 15.65 2.17
CA ARG A 459 17.36 16.03 0.75
C ARG A 459 18.58 16.80 0.20
N LYS A 460 19.26 17.57 1.06
CA LYS A 460 20.48 18.31 0.75
C LYS A 460 21.76 17.47 0.84
N GLY A 461 21.62 16.19 1.22
CA GLY A 461 22.72 15.27 1.43
C GLY A 461 23.09 15.09 2.91
N VAL A 462 23.78 13.99 3.19
CA VAL A 462 24.17 13.58 4.54
C VAL A 462 25.47 12.78 4.52
N HIS A 463 26.24 12.85 5.60
CA HIS A 463 27.37 11.95 5.84
C HIS A 463 26.88 10.55 6.23
N ALA A 464 27.58 9.51 5.75
CA ALA A 464 27.16 8.12 5.99
C ALA A 464 27.09 7.76 7.49
N SER A 465 27.96 8.31 8.32
CA SER A 465 27.93 8.14 9.77
C SER A 465 26.62 8.69 10.40
N ALA A 466 26.21 9.89 9.98
CA ALA A 466 24.95 10.49 10.42
C ALA A 466 23.74 9.70 9.88
N LEU A 467 23.80 9.25 8.62
CA LEU A 467 22.76 8.40 8.04
C LEU A 467 22.60 7.10 8.82
N CYS A 468 23.69 6.49 9.28
CA CYS A 468 23.61 5.28 10.12
C CYS A 468 22.88 5.53 11.43
N ARG A 469 23.14 6.65 12.12
CA ARG A 469 22.43 7.01 13.35
C ARG A 469 20.93 7.19 13.09
N ASP A 470 20.59 7.86 12.01
CA ASP A 470 19.18 8.11 11.68
C ASP A 470 18.47 6.83 11.22
N VAL A 471 19.16 5.90 10.56
CA VAL A 471 18.63 4.56 10.26
C VAL A 471 18.42 3.77 11.54
N ALA A 472 19.32 3.85 12.53
CA ALA A 472 19.14 3.22 13.84
C ALA A 472 17.88 3.77 14.52
N TRP A 473 17.79 5.08 14.65
CA TRP A 473 16.63 5.74 15.23
C TRP A 473 15.31 5.34 14.52
N LEU A 474 15.27 5.42 13.20
CA LEU A 474 14.04 5.08 12.45
C LEU A 474 13.68 3.59 12.58
N THR A 475 14.68 2.71 12.69
CA THR A 475 14.47 1.28 12.94
C THR A 475 13.85 1.05 14.34
N GLU A 476 14.34 1.73 15.36
CA GLU A 476 13.78 1.66 16.71
C GLU A 476 12.32 2.16 16.75
N GLU A 477 12.03 3.27 16.09
CA GLU A 477 10.67 3.81 15.97
C GLU A 477 9.71 2.83 15.28
N LEU A 478 10.15 2.14 14.22
CA LEU A 478 9.35 1.13 13.54
C LEU A 478 9.11 -0.12 14.40
N LEU A 479 10.15 -0.57 15.11
CA LEU A 479 10.04 -1.69 16.04
C LEU A 479 9.12 -1.37 17.21
N PHE A 480 9.16 -0.14 17.71
CA PHE A 480 8.23 0.34 18.74
C PHE A 480 6.77 0.26 18.27
N ARG A 481 6.51 0.53 16.98
CA ARG A 481 5.20 0.38 16.34
C ARG A 481 4.88 -1.06 15.91
N ASN A 482 5.66 -2.04 16.37
CA ASN A 482 5.51 -3.46 16.02
C ASN A 482 5.58 -3.75 14.51
N LYS A 483 6.33 -2.95 13.74
CA LYS A 483 6.56 -3.20 12.32
C LYS A 483 7.71 -4.17 12.12
N ASP A 484 7.56 -5.09 11.16
CA ASP A 484 8.63 -6.00 10.79
C ASP A 484 9.67 -5.29 9.92
N VAL A 485 10.93 -5.52 10.21
CA VAL A 485 12.05 -5.05 9.40
C VAL A 485 12.68 -6.21 8.63
N GLY A 486 12.85 -6.03 7.32
CA GLY A 486 13.24 -7.06 6.37
C GLY A 486 14.74 -7.35 6.31
N PHE A 487 15.50 -6.88 7.28
CA PHE A 487 16.96 -7.00 7.32
C PHE A 487 17.46 -7.34 8.72
N GLY A 488 18.76 -7.64 8.84
CA GLY A 488 19.46 -7.85 10.10
C GLY A 488 20.96 -7.72 9.89
N GLY A 489 21.72 -7.72 10.99
CA GLY A 489 23.17 -7.56 11.01
C GLY A 489 23.62 -6.20 11.53
N SER A 490 24.89 -5.84 11.29
CA SER A 490 25.41 -4.55 11.73
C SER A 490 24.81 -3.41 10.88
N LEU A 491 24.43 -2.32 11.52
CA LEU A 491 23.84 -1.15 10.86
C LEU A 491 24.69 -0.62 9.71
N PRO A 492 26.01 -0.46 9.83
CA PRO A 492 26.86 -0.04 8.72
C PRO A 492 26.76 -0.97 7.50
N GLU A 493 26.71 -2.27 7.69
CA GLU A 493 26.55 -3.23 6.58
C GLU A 493 25.19 -3.11 5.91
N VAL A 494 24.13 -2.92 6.70
CA VAL A 494 22.77 -2.72 6.19
C VAL A 494 22.67 -1.43 5.38
N VAL A 495 23.22 -0.32 5.88
CA VAL A 495 23.23 0.95 5.18
C VAL A 495 24.07 0.87 3.91
N CYS A 496 25.24 0.28 3.97
CA CYS A 496 26.10 0.06 2.81
C CYS A 496 25.39 -0.77 1.71
N TYR A 497 24.70 -1.82 2.11
CA TYR A 497 23.90 -2.65 1.20
C TYR A 497 22.78 -1.84 0.53
N ALA A 498 22.03 -1.09 1.33
CA ALA A 498 20.95 -0.24 0.81
C ALA A 498 21.48 0.84 -0.15
N LEU A 499 22.60 1.49 0.20
CA LEU A 499 23.27 2.47 -0.68
C LEU A 499 23.77 1.84 -1.98
N ALA A 500 24.25 0.60 -1.95
CA ALA A 500 24.66 -0.11 -3.15
C ALA A 500 23.49 -0.40 -4.10
N LEU A 501 22.32 -0.76 -3.56
CA LEU A 501 21.10 -0.99 -4.34
C LEU A 501 20.50 0.32 -4.88
N LEU A 502 20.49 1.37 -4.07
CA LEU A 502 19.99 2.69 -4.43
C LEU A 502 21.00 3.54 -5.23
N GLY A 503 22.22 3.03 -5.45
CA GLY A 503 23.32 3.72 -6.12
C GLY A 503 22.96 4.40 -7.45
N PRO A 504 22.11 3.81 -8.34
CA PRO A 504 21.67 4.48 -9.56
C PRO A 504 20.92 5.80 -9.31
N HIS A 505 20.28 5.93 -8.15
CA HIS A 505 19.44 7.09 -7.77
C HIS A 505 20.14 8.06 -6.82
N LEU A 506 21.37 7.74 -6.38
CA LEU A 506 22.15 8.52 -5.44
C LEU A 506 23.46 9.01 -6.08
N THR A 507 23.97 10.13 -5.60
CA THR A 507 25.33 10.60 -5.87
C THR A 507 26.15 10.40 -4.60
N ILE A 508 27.19 9.59 -4.68
CA ILE A 508 28.07 9.27 -3.56
C ILE A 508 29.38 9.99 -3.80
N ILE A 509 29.74 10.92 -2.89
CA ILE A 509 30.93 11.74 -2.97
C ILE A 509 31.89 11.26 -1.89
N SER A 510 33.08 10.83 -2.32
CA SER A 510 34.19 10.49 -1.42
C SER A 510 35.31 11.48 -1.66
N THR A 511 35.76 12.18 -0.60
CA THR A 511 36.89 13.12 -0.66
C THR A 511 38.09 12.47 0.02
N ALA A 512 39.27 12.60 -0.60
CA ALA A 512 40.53 12.03 -0.09
C ALA A 512 40.90 12.56 1.31
N SER A 513 40.39 13.74 1.69
CA SER A 513 40.71 14.39 2.98
C SER A 513 39.73 14.01 4.10
N ARG A 514 38.54 13.52 3.77
CA ARG A 514 37.58 13.08 4.77
C ARG A 514 37.27 11.59 4.58
N LYS A 515 37.41 10.84 5.63
CA LYS A 515 37.16 9.40 5.66
C LYS A 515 35.69 9.05 5.53
N ASP A 516 34.75 9.99 5.80
CA ASP A 516 33.28 9.74 5.77
C ASP A 516 32.68 10.10 4.41
N ILE A 517 31.86 9.22 3.87
CA ILE A 517 31.24 9.35 2.55
C ILE A 517 30.05 10.30 2.65
N PHE A 518 29.89 11.20 1.70
CA PHE A 518 28.75 12.08 1.59
C PHE A 518 27.78 11.59 0.51
N VAL A 519 26.48 11.46 0.84
CA VAL A 519 25.46 10.90 -0.02
C VAL A 519 24.38 11.95 -0.28
N ILE A 520 23.99 12.13 -1.54
CA ILE A 520 22.96 13.08 -1.98
C ILE A 520 22.00 12.35 -2.93
N PRO A 521 20.67 12.55 -2.83
CA PRO A 521 19.72 12.13 -3.88
C PRO A 521 20.05 12.83 -5.20
N ARG A 522 20.02 12.10 -6.32
CA ARG A 522 20.18 12.72 -7.64
C ARG A 522 18.96 13.62 -7.93
N PRO A 523 19.16 14.87 -8.34
CA PRO A 523 18.08 15.80 -8.64
C PRO A 523 17.49 15.54 -10.03
N SER A 524 17.05 14.31 -10.29
CA SER A 524 16.38 13.92 -11.53
C SER A 524 15.02 13.31 -11.21
N MET A 525 14.07 13.49 -12.13
CA MET A 525 12.72 12.96 -11.99
C MET A 525 12.75 11.44 -11.74
N ASP A 526 13.44 10.67 -12.59
CA ASP A 526 13.52 9.21 -12.47
C ASP A 526 14.12 8.74 -11.14
N ALA A 527 15.16 9.44 -10.65
CA ALA A 527 15.79 9.06 -9.40
C ALA A 527 14.91 9.33 -8.19
N ILE A 528 14.28 10.50 -8.11
CA ILE A 528 13.41 10.85 -6.98
C ILE A 528 12.13 10.01 -6.99
N THR A 529 11.53 9.79 -8.16
CA THR A 529 10.36 8.90 -8.29
C THR A 529 10.69 7.48 -7.87
N SER A 530 11.82 6.94 -8.30
CA SER A 530 12.29 5.61 -7.89
C SER A 530 12.56 5.52 -6.39
N LEU A 531 13.06 6.58 -5.77
CA LEU A 531 13.26 6.66 -4.32
C LEU A 531 11.92 6.79 -3.57
N SER A 532 10.89 7.40 -4.15
CA SER A 532 9.60 7.60 -3.48
C SER A 532 8.78 6.32 -3.33
N ILE A 533 8.94 5.34 -4.23
CA ILE A 533 8.19 4.07 -4.19
C ILE A 533 8.43 3.31 -2.87
N PRO A 534 9.67 3.00 -2.45
CA PRO A 534 9.90 2.26 -1.23
C PRO A 534 9.57 3.05 0.05
N THR A 535 9.39 4.39 0.00
CA THR A 535 9.04 5.19 1.18
C THR A 535 7.59 5.00 1.62
N GLN A 536 6.70 4.58 0.73
CA GLN A 536 5.27 4.46 1.01
C GLN A 536 4.97 3.54 2.20
N ILE A 537 5.74 2.47 2.38
CA ILE A 537 5.54 1.53 3.50
C ILE A 537 5.91 2.16 4.85
N VAL A 538 6.95 3.01 4.87
CA VAL A 538 7.34 3.76 6.06
C VAL A 538 6.29 4.82 6.35
N THR A 539 5.85 5.58 5.35
CA THR A 539 4.76 6.56 5.46
C THR A 539 3.49 5.92 6.03
N HIS A 540 3.10 4.73 5.53
CA HIS A 540 1.97 3.98 6.08
C HIS A 540 2.14 3.66 7.57
N SER A 541 3.37 3.44 8.02
CA SER A 541 3.66 3.11 9.43
C SER A 541 3.57 4.32 10.36
N PHE A 542 3.70 5.54 9.84
CA PHE A 542 3.63 6.80 10.57
C PHE A 542 2.42 7.65 10.18
N ILE A 543 1.39 7.05 9.59
CA ILE A 543 0.30 7.82 9.00
C ILE A 543 -0.47 8.67 10.01
N ALA A 544 -0.73 8.13 11.21
CA ALA A 544 -1.42 8.87 12.27
C ALA A 544 -0.58 10.08 12.71
N GLU A 545 0.70 9.86 13.00
CA GLU A 545 1.63 10.92 13.39
C GLU A 545 1.82 11.96 12.28
N ALA A 546 1.89 11.53 11.01
CA ALA A 546 2.04 12.43 9.88
C ALA A 546 0.80 13.32 9.68
N VAL A 547 -0.40 12.77 9.84
CA VAL A 547 -1.66 13.54 9.79
C VAL A 547 -1.71 14.56 10.92
N GLY A 548 -1.44 14.13 12.14
CA GLY A 548 -1.39 15.03 13.28
C GLY A 548 -0.34 16.14 13.14
N ALA A 549 0.86 15.79 12.65
CA ALA A 549 1.94 16.74 12.40
C ALA A 549 1.55 17.81 11.35
N CYS A 550 0.92 17.39 10.24
CA CYS A 550 0.40 18.33 9.23
C CYS A 550 -0.70 19.25 9.81
N ALA A 551 -1.56 18.72 10.68
CA ALA A 551 -2.58 19.52 11.35
C ALA A 551 -1.95 20.57 12.29
N VAL A 552 -0.94 20.19 13.09
CA VAL A 552 -0.15 21.10 13.91
C VAL A 552 0.51 22.18 13.05
N SER A 553 1.17 21.78 11.95
CA SER A 553 1.83 22.72 11.03
C SER A 553 0.83 23.73 10.44
N ALA A 554 -0.37 23.30 10.06
CA ALA A 554 -1.42 24.16 9.54
C ALA A 554 -1.88 25.19 10.60
N MET A 555 -2.07 24.76 11.85
CA MET A 555 -2.45 25.67 12.94
C MET A 555 -1.33 26.67 13.26
N LEU A 556 -0.08 26.23 13.30
CA LEU A 556 1.05 27.12 13.53
C LEU A 556 1.21 28.15 12.41
N SER A 557 0.97 27.78 11.16
CA SER A 557 1.00 28.68 10.02
C SER A 557 -0.11 29.73 10.11
N GLU A 558 -1.31 29.35 10.56
CA GLU A 558 -2.42 30.27 10.78
C GLU A 558 -2.09 31.28 11.88
N VAL A 559 -1.51 30.82 12.99
CA VAL A 559 -1.05 31.69 14.09
C VAL A 559 0.04 32.65 13.62
N ALA A 560 1.01 32.18 12.82
CA ALA A 560 2.07 33.03 12.27
C ALA A 560 1.52 34.10 11.32
N CYS A 561 0.52 33.77 10.51
CA CYS A 561 -0.14 34.73 9.61
C CYS A 561 -1.02 35.75 10.35
N SER A 562 -1.52 35.41 11.57
CA SER A 562 -2.34 36.34 12.38
C SER A 562 -1.54 37.48 13.03
N GLY A 563 -0.22 37.47 12.88
CA GLY A 563 0.65 38.54 13.42
C GLY A 563 0.91 38.49 14.94
N VAL A 564 0.54 37.38 15.59
CA VAL A 564 0.86 37.16 16.99
C VAL A 564 2.37 36.91 17.13
N SER A 565 3.06 37.81 17.83
CA SER A 565 4.50 37.69 18.07
C SER A 565 4.78 36.55 19.04
N HIS A 566 5.52 35.54 18.56
CA HIS A 566 5.93 34.39 19.36
C HIS A 566 7.26 34.71 20.05
N ARG A 567 7.25 34.76 21.36
CA ARG A 567 8.49 34.70 22.15
C ARG A 567 8.88 33.24 22.32
N VAL A 568 9.85 32.80 21.56
CA VAL A 568 10.57 31.55 21.86
C VAL A 568 11.38 31.80 23.13
N ARG A 569 10.99 31.18 24.24
CA ARG A 569 11.85 31.15 25.43
C ARG A 569 13.00 30.19 25.19
N SER A 570 14.10 30.71 24.67
CA SER A 570 15.38 30.02 24.81
C SER A 570 15.88 30.20 26.24
N GLY A 571 15.47 29.27 27.10
CA GLY A 571 15.94 29.25 28.49
C GLY A 571 17.35 28.67 28.59
N GLY A 572 18.39 29.46 28.30
CA GLY A 572 19.77 29.08 28.56
C GLY A 572 20.74 30.23 28.33
N PRO A 573 21.81 30.35 29.10
CA PRO A 573 22.88 31.32 28.84
C PRO A 573 23.57 30.97 27.52
N ARG A 574 23.92 31.99 26.73
CA ARG A 574 24.63 31.88 25.47
C ARG A 574 25.85 30.95 25.59
N GLY A 575 25.80 29.80 24.97
CA GLY A 575 26.95 28.90 24.84
C GLY A 575 26.74 27.44 25.17
N GLU A 576 25.62 27.01 25.80
CA GLU A 576 25.32 25.59 25.96
C GLU A 576 24.48 25.10 24.80
N GLU A 577 24.90 24.05 24.10
CA GLU A 577 24.08 23.28 23.19
C GLU A 577 22.80 22.90 23.94
N VAL A 578 21.64 23.36 23.47
CA VAL A 578 20.33 23.02 24.04
C VAL A 578 20.13 21.52 23.84
N ARG A 579 20.55 20.74 24.80
CA ARG A 579 20.24 19.32 24.94
C ARG A 579 18.91 19.19 25.68
N GLY A 580 17.82 19.35 24.99
CA GLY A 580 16.49 19.22 25.57
C GLY A 580 15.41 19.43 24.53
N ASP A 581 14.19 19.10 24.88
CA ASP A 581 13.03 19.36 24.07
C ASP A 581 12.75 20.86 23.99
N MET A 582 12.40 21.37 22.81
CA MET A 582 12.04 22.77 22.63
C MET A 582 10.53 22.94 22.86
N GLU A 583 10.16 23.84 23.76
CA GLU A 583 8.77 24.22 23.97
C GLU A 583 8.46 25.55 23.27
N PHE A 584 7.29 25.62 22.63
CA PHE A 584 6.78 26.81 22.01
C PHE A 584 5.61 27.37 22.84
N ASP A 585 5.59 28.67 23.07
CA ASP A 585 4.57 29.37 23.90
C ASP A 585 3.23 29.54 23.15
N VAL A 586 2.77 28.49 22.45
CA VAL A 586 1.51 28.47 21.71
C VAL A 586 0.68 27.28 22.18
N ALA A 587 -0.50 27.58 22.75
CA ALA A 587 -1.45 26.53 23.09
C ALA A 587 -2.31 26.16 21.88
N LEU A 588 -2.34 24.86 21.57
CA LEU A 588 -3.15 24.25 20.50
C LEU A 588 -4.39 23.60 21.12
N CYS A 589 -5.57 23.98 20.68
CA CYS A 589 -6.83 23.41 21.15
C CYS A 589 -7.05 22.02 20.56
N GLU A 590 -7.40 21.03 21.39
CA GLU A 590 -7.66 19.64 21.00
C GLU A 590 -8.75 19.55 19.92
N THR A 591 -9.84 20.25 20.08
CA THR A 591 -10.99 20.20 19.16
C THR A 591 -10.61 20.68 17.77
N GLN A 592 -9.83 21.76 17.67
CA GLN A 592 -9.38 22.29 16.39
C GLN A 592 -8.33 21.38 15.75
N LEU A 593 -7.40 20.86 16.55
CA LEU A 593 -6.37 19.94 16.07
C LEU A 593 -7.00 18.64 15.52
N THR A 594 -7.98 18.09 16.25
CA THR A 594 -8.77 16.93 15.83
C THR A 594 -9.54 17.22 14.55
N GLN A 595 -10.16 18.40 14.45
CA GLN A 595 -10.90 18.80 13.25
C GLN A 595 -9.99 18.96 12.03
N ARG A 596 -8.82 19.58 12.18
CA ARG A 596 -7.83 19.68 11.10
C ARG A 596 -7.32 18.31 10.68
N SER A 597 -7.07 17.41 11.64
CA SER A 597 -6.69 16.02 11.38
C SER A 597 -7.78 15.27 10.61
N LEU A 598 -9.05 15.47 10.95
CA LEU A 598 -10.21 14.90 10.28
C LEU A 598 -10.34 15.38 8.83
N GLN A 599 -10.19 16.69 8.59
CA GLN A 599 -10.22 17.25 7.24
C GLN A 599 -9.10 16.66 6.36
N LEU A 600 -7.90 16.55 6.91
CA LEU A 600 -6.77 15.93 6.18
C LEU A 600 -6.97 14.43 5.94
N TYR A 601 -7.57 13.71 6.91
CA TYR A 601 -7.93 12.31 6.78
C TYR A 601 -8.73 12.03 5.49
N HIS A 602 -9.70 12.88 5.18
CA HIS A 602 -10.55 12.72 4.00
C HIS A 602 -9.83 12.97 2.66
N LEU A 603 -8.69 13.65 2.67
CA LEU A 603 -7.85 13.88 1.48
C LEU A 603 -6.85 12.75 1.20
N LEU A 604 -6.65 11.82 2.15
CA LEU A 604 -5.68 10.75 1.99
C LEU A 604 -6.13 9.69 0.98
N PRO A 605 -5.18 9.06 0.28
CA PRO A 605 -5.48 7.98 -0.65
C PRO A 605 -5.96 6.72 0.08
N PRO A 606 -6.67 5.83 -0.65
CA PRO A 606 -7.05 4.53 -0.10
C PRO A 606 -5.83 3.71 0.33
N GLY A 607 -6.01 2.87 1.35
CA GLY A 607 -4.95 2.00 1.87
C GLY A 607 -4.05 2.63 2.93
N PHE A 608 -4.07 3.96 3.13
CA PHE A 608 -3.40 4.58 4.28
C PHE A 608 -4.25 4.56 5.54
N ILE A 609 -5.54 4.49 5.39
CA ILE A 609 -6.50 4.63 6.48
C ILE A 609 -7.16 3.29 6.79
N PRO A 610 -7.31 2.91 8.08
CA PRO A 610 -8.09 1.74 8.48
C PRO A 610 -9.58 1.95 8.11
N PRO A 611 -10.17 1.17 7.19
CA PRO A 611 -11.51 1.45 6.69
C PRO A 611 -12.63 1.21 7.71
N CYS A 612 -12.36 0.45 8.77
CA CYS A 612 -13.37 0.13 9.80
C CYS A 612 -13.24 0.99 11.06
N GLN A 613 -12.22 1.84 11.15
CA GLN A 613 -12.06 2.83 12.22
C GLN A 613 -12.86 4.09 11.86
N SER A 614 -13.60 4.66 12.81
CA SER A 614 -14.27 5.92 12.54
C SER A 614 -13.25 7.04 12.28
N SER A 615 -13.58 7.96 11.40
CA SER A 615 -12.72 9.11 11.08
C SER A 615 -12.38 9.95 12.31
N GLN A 616 -13.35 10.12 13.22
CA GLN A 616 -13.14 10.82 14.47
C GLN A 616 -12.17 10.07 15.40
N SER A 617 -12.33 8.74 15.55
CA SER A 617 -11.38 7.94 16.34
C SER A 617 -9.97 7.98 15.77
N PHE A 618 -9.82 7.99 14.45
CA PHE A 618 -8.51 8.14 13.82
C PHE A 618 -7.91 9.52 14.07
N ALA A 619 -8.72 10.59 13.97
CA ALA A 619 -8.25 11.96 14.22
C ALA A 619 -7.79 12.15 15.66
N LEU A 620 -8.52 11.58 16.63
CA LEU A 620 -8.09 11.57 18.05
C LEU A 620 -6.80 10.77 18.22
N GLU A 621 -6.69 9.60 17.61
CA GLU A 621 -5.47 8.79 17.65
C GLU A 621 -4.28 9.51 17.01
N ALA A 622 -4.49 10.30 15.96
CA ALA A 622 -3.45 11.14 15.37
C ALA A 622 -2.89 12.15 16.38
N VAL A 623 -3.75 12.79 17.16
CA VAL A 623 -3.32 13.71 18.24
C VAL A 623 -2.61 12.96 19.36
N ASP A 624 -3.19 11.87 19.85
CA ASP A 624 -2.59 11.05 20.91
C ASP A 624 -1.24 10.46 20.50
N SER A 625 -1.06 10.14 19.22
CA SER A 625 0.22 9.62 18.70
C SER A 625 1.32 10.67 18.77
N LEU A 626 1.01 11.95 18.55
CA LEU A 626 1.97 13.05 18.71
C LEU A 626 2.38 13.24 20.17
N VAL A 627 1.45 13.04 21.12
CA VAL A 627 1.77 13.05 22.56
C VAL A 627 2.70 11.88 22.90
N ARG A 628 2.39 10.70 22.40
CA ARG A 628 3.26 9.50 22.59
C ARG A 628 4.66 9.68 22.00
N CYS A 629 4.78 10.41 20.90
CA CYS A 629 6.07 10.72 20.29
C CYS A 629 6.80 11.88 20.97
N GLY A 630 6.21 12.54 21.99
CA GLY A 630 6.80 13.68 22.67
C GLY A 630 6.81 14.97 21.84
N LEU A 631 6.01 15.03 20.77
CA LEU A 631 5.85 16.26 19.95
C LEU A 631 4.85 17.23 20.57
N LEU A 632 3.86 16.72 21.27
CA LEU A 632 2.87 17.49 22.01
C LEU A 632 2.94 17.15 23.50
N VAL A 633 2.81 18.17 24.32
CA VAL A 633 2.69 18.03 25.79
C VAL A 633 1.35 18.61 26.19
N MET A 634 0.57 17.86 26.96
CA MET A 634 -0.69 18.34 27.50
C MET A 634 -0.42 19.33 28.62
N GLU A 635 -1.06 20.47 28.60
CA GLU A 635 -0.88 21.53 29.56
C GLU A 635 -2.22 22.20 29.92
N GLU A 636 -2.41 22.54 31.20
CA GLU A 636 -3.52 23.38 31.60
C GLU A 636 -3.28 24.80 31.09
N ILE A 637 -4.31 25.41 30.46
CA ILE A 637 -4.21 26.77 29.95
C ILE A 637 -4.11 27.73 31.16
N THR A 638 -2.91 28.25 31.39
CA THR A 638 -2.75 29.41 32.26
C THR A 638 -3.28 30.65 31.55
N ARG A 639 -3.99 31.56 32.27
CA ARG A 639 -4.66 32.74 31.69
C ARG A 639 -3.75 33.66 30.86
N ASP A 640 -2.45 33.51 31.00
CA ASP A 640 -1.43 34.35 30.38
C ASP A 640 -0.85 33.81 29.05
N THR A 641 -1.25 32.59 28.61
CA THR A 641 -0.78 32.04 27.34
C THR A 641 -1.64 32.53 26.17
N PRO A 642 -1.02 32.97 25.04
CA PRO A 642 -1.78 33.37 23.87
C PRO A 642 -2.48 32.14 23.25
N VAL A 643 -3.79 32.20 23.16
CA VAL A 643 -4.65 31.21 22.53
C VAL A 643 -4.80 31.57 21.05
N CYS A 644 -4.83 30.57 20.15
CA CYS A 644 -4.97 30.84 18.71
C CYS A 644 -6.29 31.61 18.44
N ASP A 645 -6.23 32.58 17.52
CA ASP A 645 -7.34 33.51 17.27
C ASP A 645 -8.62 32.87 16.74
N SER A 646 -8.53 31.70 16.15
CA SER A 646 -9.70 30.94 15.69
C SER A 646 -10.54 30.46 16.90
N TRP A 647 -9.90 30.12 18.01
CA TRP A 647 -10.58 29.74 19.22
C TRP A 647 -11.33 30.92 19.85
N LYS A 648 -10.73 32.10 19.88
CA LYS A 648 -11.41 33.34 20.34
C LYS A 648 -12.64 33.66 19.53
N ARG A 649 -12.63 33.45 18.23
CA ARG A 649 -13.78 33.64 17.35
C ARG A 649 -14.93 32.66 17.63
N HIS A 650 -14.63 31.40 17.89
CA HIS A 650 -15.64 30.38 18.18
C HIS A 650 -16.30 30.61 19.54
N VAL A 651 -15.52 30.85 20.57
CA VAL A 651 -16.04 31.20 21.92
C VAL A 651 -16.84 32.48 21.87
N GLY A 652 -16.38 33.51 21.17
CA GLY A 652 -17.08 34.78 21.03
C GLY A 652 -18.41 34.69 20.27
N GLN A 653 -18.59 33.76 19.36
CA GLN A 653 -19.87 33.52 18.67
C GLN A 653 -20.83 32.68 19.52
N SER A 654 -20.34 31.71 20.28
CA SER A 654 -21.18 30.92 21.18
C SER A 654 -21.81 31.73 22.31
N TRP A 655 -21.13 32.79 22.77
CA TRP A 655 -21.65 33.65 23.86
C TRP A 655 -22.67 34.69 23.39
N ARG A 656 -22.82 34.96 22.11
CA ARG A 656 -23.78 35.93 21.56
C ARG A 656 -25.20 35.39 21.34
N THR A 657 -25.40 34.08 21.48
CA THR A 657 -26.71 33.42 21.28
C THR A 657 -27.41 33.00 22.56
N MET A 658 -26.87 33.36 23.74
CA MET A 658 -27.45 33.02 25.05
C MET A 658 -27.68 34.23 25.97
N ASP A 659 -28.25 35.26 25.44
CA ASP A 659 -28.99 36.24 26.27
C ASP A 659 -30.48 35.96 26.07
N ASP A 660 -30.96 34.90 26.67
CA ASP A 660 -32.32 34.78 27.19
C ASP A 660 -32.53 33.36 27.76
N LEU A 661 -32.98 33.37 29.02
CA LEU A 661 -33.71 32.35 29.74
C LEU A 661 -32.95 31.44 30.74
N TYR A 662 -33.10 31.90 32.01
CA TYR A 662 -33.36 31.09 33.19
C TYR A 662 -32.33 30.11 33.74
N ASN A 663 -31.86 30.41 34.92
CA ASN A 663 -31.38 29.53 35.95
C ASN A 663 -31.95 28.12 35.90
N SER A 664 -31.10 27.16 35.66
CA SER A 664 -31.19 25.84 36.30
C SER A 664 -29.78 25.40 36.66
N ASP A 665 -29.52 25.32 37.95
CA ASP A 665 -28.38 24.64 38.53
C ASP A 665 -28.43 23.16 38.06
N SER A 666 -27.74 22.86 37.01
CA SER A 666 -27.30 21.51 36.70
C SER A 666 -25.80 21.59 36.50
N ASP A 667 -25.04 21.05 37.44
CA ASP A 667 -23.62 20.72 37.33
C ASP A 667 -23.39 19.74 36.14
N CYS A 668 -23.57 20.25 34.93
CA CYS A 668 -22.97 19.62 33.75
C CYS A 668 -21.56 20.18 33.71
N GLU A 669 -20.59 19.47 34.24
CA GLU A 669 -19.18 19.65 33.95
C GLU A 669 -19.03 19.58 32.43
N GLU A 670 -18.95 20.76 31.78
CA GLU A 670 -18.48 20.81 30.37
C GLU A 670 -17.11 20.16 30.37
N PRO A 671 -16.84 19.18 29.47
CA PRO A 671 -15.55 18.53 29.39
C PRO A 671 -14.49 19.63 29.15
N GLU A 672 -13.60 19.81 30.14
CA GLU A 672 -12.50 20.77 30.04
C GLU A 672 -11.77 20.58 28.72
N ALA A 673 -11.80 21.62 27.88
CA ALA A 673 -11.15 21.55 26.57
C ALA A 673 -9.64 21.42 26.76
N ARG A 674 -9.10 20.25 26.45
CA ARG A 674 -7.67 19.98 26.56
C ARG A 674 -6.90 20.85 25.58
N SER A 675 -5.75 21.31 26.01
CA SER A 675 -4.81 22.06 25.18
C SER A 675 -3.43 21.44 25.22
N TYR A 676 -2.70 21.64 24.15
CA TYR A 676 -1.38 21.07 23.96
C TYR A 676 -0.38 22.17 23.62
N LYS A 677 0.84 22.04 24.13
CA LYS A 677 2.01 22.80 23.68
C LYS A 677 2.87 21.92 22.79
N LEU A 678 3.52 22.55 21.81
CA LEU A 678 4.47 21.89 20.95
C LEU A 678 5.80 21.70 21.69
N SER A 679 6.23 20.45 21.79
CA SER A 679 7.56 20.08 22.28
C SER A 679 8.26 19.22 21.23
N GLN A 680 9.56 19.45 21.01
CA GLN A 680 10.35 18.67 20.07
C GLN A 680 11.21 17.69 20.85
N PRO A 681 11.20 16.39 20.50
CA PRO A 681 12.06 15.40 21.15
C PRO A 681 13.54 15.76 20.98
N SER A 682 14.33 15.68 22.05
CA SER A 682 15.77 15.97 22.05
C SER A 682 16.56 15.08 21.09
N GLN A 683 16.12 13.83 20.90
CA GLN A 683 16.76 12.86 20.01
C GLN A 683 16.47 13.14 18.53
N CYS A 684 15.35 13.80 18.21
CA CYS A 684 14.98 14.16 16.86
C CYS A 684 14.25 15.51 16.83
N PRO A 685 14.96 16.65 16.99
CA PRO A 685 14.36 18.00 17.03
C PRO A 685 13.56 18.36 15.77
N GLU A 686 13.87 17.73 14.63
CA GLU A 686 13.22 17.97 13.33
C GLU A 686 12.09 16.97 13.05
N MET A 687 11.65 16.19 14.04
CA MET A 687 10.66 15.13 13.82
C MET A 687 9.33 15.66 13.29
N LEU A 688 8.88 16.82 13.72
CA LEU A 688 7.65 17.46 13.21
C LEU A 688 7.74 17.65 11.69
N PHE A 689 8.83 18.23 11.21
CA PHE A 689 9.03 18.49 9.78
C PHE A 689 9.22 17.22 8.97
N PHE A 690 9.92 16.24 9.55
CA PHE A 690 10.06 14.92 8.96
C PHE A 690 8.71 14.24 8.72
N LEU A 691 7.82 14.27 9.71
CA LEU A 691 6.46 13.72 9.60
C LEU A 691 5.60 14.49 8.58
N CYS A 692 5.64 15.82 8.59
CA CYS A 692 4.93 16.64 7.60
C CYS A 692 5.40 16.35 6.17
N SER A 693 6.71 16.15 5.98
CA SER A 693 7.28 15.89 4.65
C SER A 693 6.81 14.56 4.05
N MET A 694 6.41 13.58 4.86
CA MET A 694 5.93 12.28 4.38
C MET A 694 4.65 12.38 3.55
N LEU A 695 3.78 13.33 3.85
CA LEU A 695 2.52 13.55 3.13
C LEU A 695 2.63 14.68 2.08
N ALA A 696 3.67 15.50 2.16
CA ALA A 696 3.83 16.68 1.30
C ALA A 696 3.78 16.35 -0.19
N GLY A 697 4.40 15.26 -0.62
CA GLY A 697 4.40 14.82 -2.03
C GLY A 697 3.00 14.53 -2.55
N HIS A 698 2.19 13.84 -1.77
CA HIS A 698 0.80 13.50 -2.10
C HIS A 698 -0.10 14.74 -2.11
N LEU A 699 -0.03 15.58 -1.08
CA LEU A 699 -0.84 16.78 -0.97
C LEU A 699 -0.48 17.80 -2.06
N ARG A 700 0.79 17.91 -2.41
CA ARG A 700 1.27 18.76 -3.48
C ARG A 700 0.77 18.30 -4.84
N ALA A 701 0.77 16.98 -5.09
CA ALA A 701 0.20 16.43 -6.31
C ALA A 701 -1.29 16.76 -6.44
N LEU A 702 -2.06 16.65 -5.36
CA LEU A 702 -3.48 17.02 -5.34
C LEU A 702 -3.69 18.53 -5.56
N CYS A 703 -2.87 19.38 -4.95
CA CYS A 703 -2.90 20.83 -5.14
C CYS A 703 -2.61 21.21 -6.61
N TRP A 704 -1.55 20.66 -7.19
CA TRP A 704 -1.22 20.89 -8.60
C TRP A 704 -2.24 20.30 -9.56
N ALA A 705 -2.83 19.13 -9.24
CA ALA A 705 -3.91 18.57 -10.02
C ALA A 705 -5.14 19.50 -10.03
N THR A 706 -5.46 20.12 -8.89
CA THR A 706 -6.54 21.12 -8.80
C THR A 706 -6.25 22.34 -9.69
N GLU A 707 -4.99 22.78 -9.75
CA GLU A 707 -4.56 23.82 -10.69
C GLU A 707 -4.71 23.34 -12.15
N GLY A 708 -4.34 22.07 -12.40
CA GLY A 708 -4.38 21.46 -13.72
C GLY A 708 -5.77 21.33 -14.34
N VAL A 709 -6.83 21.37 -13.52
CA VAL A 709 -8.23 21.28 -13.99
C VAL A 709 -8.56 22.36 -15.06
N GLN A 710 -7.99 23.56 -14.95
CA GLN A 710 -8.18 24.63 -15.92
C GLN A 710 -7.69 24.32 -17.34
N TYR A 711 -6.80 23.33 -17.50
CA TYR A 711 -6.26 22.92 -18.80
C TYR A 711 -7.04 21.77 -19.45
N LEU A 712 -8.06 21.25 -18.76
CA LEU A 712 -8.88 20.17 -19.28
C LEU A 712 -9.89 20.69 -20.31
N THR A 713 -9.88 20.12 -21.49
CA THR A 713 -10.91 20.36 -22.53
C THR A 713 -12.02 19.32 -22.35
N THR A 714 -12.95 19.62 -21.47
CA THR A 714 -14.02 18.70 -21.08
C THR A 714 -15.25 18.79 -21.99
N PRO A 715 -16.03 17.71 -22.19
CA PRO A 715 -15.86 16.38 -21.59
C PRO A 715 -14.77 15.52 -22.27
N MET A 716 -14.03 14.72 -21.50
CA MET A 716 -12.99 13.82 -22.02
C MET A 716 -12.96 12.48 -21.30
N PRO A 717 -12.45 11.40 -21.94
CA PRO A 717 -12.27 10.10 -21.29
C PRO A 717 -11.36 10.17 -20.06
N VAL A 718 -11.66 9.36 -19.05
CA VAL A 718 -10.89 9.30 -17.76
C VAL A 718 -9.40 9.15 -18.02
N ALA A 719 -8.99 8.19 -18.87
CA ALA A 719 -7.57 7.95 -19.15
C ALA A 719 -6.87 9.16 -19.79
N GLN A 720 -7.57 9.93 -20.61
CA GLN A 720 -7.03 11.14 -21.21
C GLN A 720 -6.91 12.26 -20.17
N CYS A 721 -7.89 12.38 -19.27
CA CYS A 721 -7.83 13.31 -18.15
C CYS A 721 -6.63 13.01 -17.24
N GLU A 722 -6.43 11.74 -16.87
CA GLU A 722 -5.30 11.29 -16.08
C GLU A 722 -3.96 11.64 -16.76
N ALA A 723 -3.86 11.45 -18.08
CA ALA A 723 -2.66 11.79 -18.86
C ALA A 723 -2.36 13.30 -18.89
N VAL A 724 -3.39 14.13 -19.08
CA VAL A 724 -3.23 15.61 -19.09
C VAL A 724 -2.80 16.10 -17.70
N ILE A 725 -3.44 15.63 -16.64
CA ILE A 725 -3.06 15.97 -15.27
C ILE A 725 -1.63 15.49 -14.97
N HIS A 726 -1.26 14.28 -15.38
CA HIS A 726 0.11 13.79 -15.19
C HIS A 726 1.16 14.69 -15.90
N LEU A 727 0.89 15.11 -17.13
CA LEU A 727 1.78 16.05 -17.83
C LEU A 727 1.89 17.40 -17.10
N HIS A 728 0.77 17.90 -16.54
CA HIS A 728 0.80 19.12 -15.73
C HIS A 728 1.61 18.93 -14.47
N LEU A 729 1.46 17.80 -13.73
CA LEU A 729 2.27 17.48 -12.56
C LEU A 729 3.76 17.42 -12.89
N CYS A 730 4.13 16.79 -14.01
CA CYS A 730 5.53 16.76 -14.47
C CYS A 730 6.09 18.16 -14.79
N SER A 731 5.28 19.02 -15.42
CA SER A 731 5.67 20.41 -15.70
C SER A 731 5.93 21.19 -14.41
N ARG A 732 5.02 21.12 -13.45
CA ARG A 732 5.16 21.76 -12.13
C ARG A 732 6.33 21.19 -11.34
N ALA A 733 6.52 19.88 -11.35
CA ALA A 733 7.63 19.22 -10.68
C ALA A 733 9.00 19.68 -11.21
N ASN A 734 9.11 19.94 -12.51
CA ASN A 734 10.31 20.48 -13.12
C ASN A 734 10.58 21.94 -12.70
N GLN A 735 9.54 22.76 -12.51
CA GLN A 735 9.64 24.13 -12.04
C GLN A 735 10.08 24.18 -10.58
N ASP A 736 9.39 23.45 -9.72
CA ASP A 736 9.60 23.48 -8.27
C ASP A 736 10.66 22.47 -7.77
N LYS A 737 11.19 21.61 -8.67
CA LYS A 737 12.17 20.53 -8.38
C LYS A 737 11.67 19.54 -7.32
N GLN A 738 10.35 19.27 -7.30
CA GLN A 738 9.66 18.41 -6.34
C GLN A 738 9.08 17.18 -7.07
N TYR A 739 9.95 16.26 -7.47
CA TYR A 739 9.60 15.16 -8.38
C TYR A 739 8.81 14.02 -7.73
N GLU A 740 8.72 13.93 -6.41
CA GLU A 740 7.92 12.94 -5.70
C GLU A 740 6.41 13.10 -5.95
N SER A 741 5.98 14.25 -6.45
CA SER A 741 4.57 14.60 -6.69
C SER A 741 4.09 14.31 -8.12
N CYS A 742 4.96 13.85 -9.04
CA CYS A 742 4.65 13.73 -10.46
C CYS A 742 4.56 12.28 -10.97
N THR A 743 4.20 11.33 -10.10
CA THR A 743 4.01 9.94 -10.53
C THR A 743 2.67 9.75 -11.24
N GLU A 744 2.56 8.76 -12.16
CA GLU A 744 1.27 8.39 -12.76
C GLU A 744 0.24 7.97 -11.70
N GLU A 745 0.70 7.27 -10.65
CA GLU A 745 -0.12 6.89 -9.50
C GLU A 745 -0.71 8.13 -8.82
N ALA A 746 0.12 9.16 -8.56
CA ALA A 746 -0.32 10.40 -7.95
C ALA A 746 -1.36 11.13 -8.81
N ALA A 747 -1.18 11.14 -10.14
CA ALA A 747 -2.15 11.74 -11.06
C ALA A 747 -3.50 11.01 -11.02
N ARG A 748 -3.50 9.67 -11.08
CA ARG A 748 -4.73 8.86 -10.97
C ARG A 748 -5.46 9.08 -9.65
N ILE A 749 -4.74 9.02 -8.53
CA ILE A 749 -5.32 9.25 -7.20
C ILE A 749 -5.88 10.67 -7.10
N ALA A 750 -5.18 11.68 -7.63
CA ALA A 750 -5.65 13.06 -7.63
C ALA A 750 -6.92 13.23 -8.47
N VAL A 751 -6.98 12.67 -9.68
CA VAL A 751 -8.20 12.71 -10.53
C VAL A 751 -9.38 12.05 -9.80
N ARG A 752 -9.19 10.86 -9.21
CA ARG A 752 -10.24 10.18 -8.42
C ARG A 752 -10.68 11.00 -7.20
N THR A 753 -9.74 11.65 -6.51
CA THR A 753 -10.08 12.52 -5.37
C THR A 753 -10.84 13.77 -5.82
N LEU A 754 -10.48 14.37 -6.95
CA LEU A 754 -11.20 15.50 -7.54
C LEU A 754 -12.61 15.11 -8.01
N THR A 755 -12.78 13.88 -8.50
CA THR A 755 -14.10 13.32 -8.84
C THR A 755 -14.95 13.14 -7.59
N ASP A 756 -14.39 12.54 -6.53
CA ASP A 756 -15.10 12.38 -5.26
C ASP A 756 -15.44 13.72 -4.59
N LEU A 757 -14.62 14.76 -4.78
CA LEU A 757 -14.90 16.14 -4.32
C LEU A 757 -15.94 16.86 -5.19
N GLY A 758 -16.35 16.29 -6.35
CA GLY A 758 -17.26 16.93 -7.28
C GLY A 758 -16.65 18.11 -8.04
N VAL A 759 -15.33 18.17 -8.12
CA VAL A 759 -14.62 19.08 -9.04
C VAL A 759 -14.76 18.58 -10.47
N LEU A 760 -14.64 17.26 -10.64
CA LEU A 760 -14.89 16.53 -11.86
C LEU A 760 -16.17 15.70 -11.70
N VAL A 761 -17.02 15.68 -12.73
CA VAL A 761 -18.29 14.94 -12.73
C VAL A 761 -18.25 13.90 -13.85
N GLU A 762 -18.73 12.70 -13.56
CA GLU A 762 -18.83 11.62 -14.53
C GLU A 762 -20.08 11.84 -15.42
N GLU A 763 -19.87 11.92 -16.72
CA GLU A 763 -20.94 11.98 -17.73
C GLU A 763 -20.96 10.67 -18.52
N PRO A 764 -22.08 9.94 -18.53
CA PRO A 764 -22.21 8.74 -19.35
C PRO A 764 -22.26 9.10 -20.82
N LEU A 765 -21.34 8.59 -21.63
CA LEU A 765 -21.32 8.76 -23.07
C LEU A 765 -21.15 7.39 -23.75
N GLY A 766 -22.24 6.78 -24.20
CA GLY A 766 -22.18 5.47 -24.86
C GLY A 766 -21.57 4.37 -23.97
N ASN A 767 -20.55 3.68 -24.45
CA ASN A 767 -19.88 2.58 -23.73
C ASN A 767 -18.73 3.03 -22.78
N GLY A 768 -18.59 4.35 -22.48
CA GLY A 768 -17.51 4.86 -21.63
C GLY A 768 -17.97 5.99 -20.70
N THR A 769 -17.20 6.19 -19.61
CA THR A 769 -17.38 7.36 -18.72
C THR A 769 -16.46 8.48 -19.14
N ASN A 770 -17.01 9.65 -19.39
CA ASN A 770 -16.26 10.88 -19.60
C ASN A 770 -16.27 11.71 -18.32
N LEU A 771 -15.24 12.53 -18.13
CA LEU A 771 -15.15 13.49 -17.05
C LEU A 771 -15.39 14.90 -17.59
N ALA A 772 -16.23 15.64 -16.90
CA ALA A 772 -16.46 17.06 -17.14
C ALA A 772 -16.14 17.89 -15.90
N VAL A 773 -15.72 19.14 -16.08
CA VAL A 773 -15.54 20.06 -14.95
C VAL A 773 -16.89 20.53 -14.44
N SER A 774 -17.11 20.39 -13.14
CA SER A 774 -18.35 20.85 -12.50
C SER A 774 -18.57 22.36 -12.70
N PRO A 775 -19.80 22.82 -12.95
CA PRO A 775 -20.12 24.24 -13.03
C PRO A 775 -19.68 25.06 -11.82
N LEU A 776 -19.66 24.44 -10.64
CA LEU A 776 -19.22 25.07 -9.39
C LEU A 776 -17.74 25.46 -9.43
N PHE A 777 -16.90 24.67 -10.09
CA PHE A 777 -15.44 24.84 -10.18
C PHE A 777 -14.98 25.47 -11.50
N LEU A 778 -15.90 25.84 -12.38
CA LEU A 778 -15.59 26.76 -13.48
C LEU A 778 -15.29 28.18 -12.97
N LEU A 779 -15.73 28.51 -11.76
CA LEU A 779 -15.38 29.74 -11.08
C LEU A 779 -13.98 29.64 -10.49
N PRO A 780 -13.02 30.51 -10.90
CA PRO A 780 -11.64 30.45 -10.42
C PRO A 780 -11.51 30.64 -8.91
N ASP A 781 -12.41 31.40 -8.28
CA ASP A 781 -12.40 31.59 -6.82
C ASP A 781 -12.59 30.28 -6.04
N ASN A 782 -13.44 29.37 -6.50
CA ASN A 782 -13.68 28.12 -5.82
C ASN A 782 -12.50 27.17 -5.97
N THR A 783 -11.87 27.15 -7.13
CA THR A 783 -10.62 26.42 -7.36
C THR A 783 -9.49 26.96 -6.46
N GLN A 784 -9.36 28.28 -6.33
CA GLN A 784 -8.38 28.89 -5.42
C GLN A 784 -8.67 28.59 -3.95
N LYS A 785 -9.94 28.58 -3.51
CA LYS A 785 -10.31 28.19 -2.15
C LYS A 785 -9.88 26.75 -1.85
N LEU A 786 -10.14 25.81 -2.79
CA LEU A 786 -9.71 24.43 -2.64
C LEU A 786 -8.17 24.32 -2.61
N GLN A 787 -7.45 25.04 -3.46
CA GLN A 787 -5.99 25.08 -3.43
C GLN A 787 -5.46 25.58 -2.09
N ARG A 788 -6.00 26.69 -1.57
CA ARG A 788 -5.61 27.23 -0.25
C ARG A 788 -5.88 26.22 0.86
N PHE A 789 -7.04 25.54 0.80
CA PHE A 789 -7.41 24.50 1.75
C PHE A 789 -6.42 23.34 1.77
N ILE A 790 -5.93 22.90 0.61
CA ILE A 790 -4.93 21.82 0.54
C ILE A 790 -3.54 22.35 0.96
N THR A 791 -3.17 23.55 0.51
CA THR A 791 -1.82 24.12 0.74
C THR A 791 -1.52 24.36 2.21
N GLN A 792 -2.53 24.63 3.06
CA GLN A 792 -2.32 24.79 4.50
C GLN A 792 -1.67 23.58 5.19
N TYR A 793 -1.84 22.37 4.63
CA TYR A 793 -1.26 21.14 5.15
C TYR A 793 0.09 20.79 4.51
N ILE A 794 0.54 21.53 3.52
CA ILE A 794 1.80 21.29 2.84
C ILE A 794 2.90 22.06 3.55
N TYR A 795 3.81 21.33 4.15
CA TYR A 795 5.06 21.92 4.61
C TYR A 795 5.99 22.11 3.41
N SER A 796 6.33 23.36 3.11
CA SER A 796 7.20 23.78 1.98
C SER A 796 8.60 24.18 2.43
#